data_83939d739d79467143d599f46c21b20d
#
_entry.id   83939d739d79467143d599f46c21b20d
#
_cell.length_a   1.000
_cell.length_b   1.000
_cell.length_c   1.000
_cell.angle_alpha   90.00
_cell.angle_beta   90.00
_cell.angle_gamma   90.00
#
_symmetry.space_group_name_H-M   'P 1'
#
loop_
_entity.id
_entity.type
_entity.pdbx_description
1 polymer ?
#
loop_
_entity_poly.entity_id
_entity_poly.type
_entity_poly.pdbx_seq_one_letter_code
_entity_poly.pdbx_strand_id
1 'polypeptide(L)'
;MGKKGKKGSETPCAETFEPLPFEGKTPATIVLLLRSLEEDILAKACEAIHIFAEKGDENKVSLVGLGALEPLCQLITHMNRLVRRNAFMALSIMASNDVVRVALKKIDVIPSIIDKLSPEEDIVVHEFATLCLASLSVDFVCKAQIFDHKGLPPLIRLLSSPDPDVMKNSLETIFHLVQDYQSRLAVHELGGIPPLLDLLKSDFPVIQHVALKTLQNVTVDKESSNTLREEQGFEKLMDILSNTKFNDLHAEALPVVLNCINDSESLQVIHRGGGLMRLMEFVLTRNMPEIQSNAVRCITRAAQSSENRKLLHEQNVEKVLVELLSVGDVSVNTAACGAVFAMSFHLASKDSFRDLCGIPEVVRLLSNDSLALREAATEALSTLTHGNQLNAFAVYEAGGGEILVQQLYGSCPSTVANSAATLGNMAGQEVVRCSVLSHGAIRALVENLKSTDTQVLVNATRCVAVLAHEKEARAELLRAGGLQPLVNLLRTDQKEVLHNACLAINVCSSDLPAAVEMCKFGALERLQQINQSATRGSSFSRLARISLLNSNLSVKYSLTGHLAVTDLISDGFYDAGKPPAGQSILTLKELSEQPVNEQRPIIVINTAKAVTLDVREVRNSNQSEPDTCSKGGSRTTRPIYLQHRKKKEDNKQKEEDQTETPKGKPWKMMDDVFLQVLLKEAKESIIPLSDEREQCAALARLVSEAMGGAVEMEKLHEVPWLLHLSELKFLLQSNVVPIGLINRGIYCHRALLFKCLADRIGMSCTLVRGEYNRAWNEVLLFNGNPSRNQHSSKPCRYIVDLMHQPGSLLKPAPLLLCIPDFRRDYALGINVEIHHAVTRQFYRDSSRII
;
A
#
# COMPACT_ATOMS: atom_id res chain seq x y z
N MET A 1 -63.58 104.78 -4.88
CA MET A 1 -64.88 104.66 -4.20
C MET A 1 -64.96 103.28 -3.61
N GLY A 2 -64.81 103.10 -2.46
CA GLY A 2 -65.25 103.07 -1.18
C GLY A 2 -66.57 102.30 -0.92
N LYS A 3 -66.40 101.17 -0.15
CA LYS A 3 -67.34 100.88 0.91
C LYS A 3 -66.82 99.82 1.87
N LYS A 4 -66.83 100.18 3.11
CA LYS A 4 -66.64 99.39 4.27
C LYS A 4 -67.70 98.30 4.44
N GLY A 5 -67.38 97.13 4.85
CA GLY A 5 -68.25 96.04 5.27
C GLY A 5 -67.75 95.35 6.54
N LYS A 6 -68.53 95.13 7.56
CA LYS A 6 -68.41 94.82 8.95
C LYS A 6 -67.64 93.47 9.26
N LYS A 7 -66.92 93.54 10.34
CA LYS A 7 -66.38 92.35 11.08
C LYS A 7 -67.55 91.55 11.64
N GLY A 8 -67.64 90.27 11.34
CA GLY A 8 -68.31 89.22 12.05
C GLY A 8 -67.29 88.37 12.77
N SER A 9 -67.48 88.14 14.03
CA SER A 9 -66.63 87.25 14.91
C SER A 9 -66.93 85.81 14.57
N GLU A 10 -66.01 85.14 13.96
CA GLU A 10 -66.05 83.70 13.84
C GLU A 10 -65.31 83.05 15.03
N THR A 11 -66.00 82.18 15.77
CA THR A 11 -65.48 81.23 16.78
C THR A 11 -64.43 80.28 16.10
N PRO A 12 -63.28 79.97 16.73
CA PRO A 12 -62.30 79.08 16.15
C PRO A 12 -62.84 77.63 16.04
N CYS A 13 -62.94 77.15 14.81
CA CYS A 13 -63.20 75.77 14.54
C CYS A 13 -62.06 74.94 15.15
N ALA A 14 -62.42 73.99 15.98
CA ALA A 14 -61.46 73.01 16.48
C ALA A 14 -60.89 72.25 15.27
N GLU A 15 -59.65 72.50 14.93
CA GLU A 15 -58.87 71.66 14.00
C GLU A 15 -58.85 70.21 14.58
N THR A 16 -59.69 69.36 14.04
CA THR A 16 -59.50 67.87 14.21
C THR A 16 -58.17 67.50 13.65
N PHE A 17 -57.20 67.22 14.55
CA PHE A 17 -55.91 66.70 14.25
C PHE A 17 -56.16 65.28 13.78
N GLU A 18 -56.27 65.06 12.48
CA GLU A 18 -56.15 63.66 11.93
C GLU A 18 -54.74 63.20 12.06
N PRO A 19 -54.44 62.10 12.85
CA PRO A 19 -53.14 61.61 12.98
C PRO A 19 -52.66 61.10 11.63
N LEU A 20 -51.40 61.45 11.23
CA LEU A 20 -50.76 60.96 10.03
C LEU A 20 -50.82 59.41 10.01
N PRO A 21 -51.21 58.82 8.88
CA PRO A 21 -51.18 57.36 8.75
C PRO A 21 -49.80 56.82 9.10
N PHE A 22 -49.73 55.59 9.64
CA PHE A 22 -48.47 54.95 10.11
C PHE A 22 -47.39 54.90 9.04
N GLU A 23 -47.79 54.76 7.78
CA GLU A 23 -46.91 54.74 6.60
C GLU A 23 -46.20 56.07 6.35
N GLY A 24 -46.73 57.19 6.87
CA GLY A 24 -46.12 58.53 6.76
C GLY A 24 -45.14 58.85 7.90
N LYS A 25 -44.96 57.99 8.89
CA LYS A 25 -44.04 58.22 10.03
C LYS A 25 -42.62 57.82 9.67
N THR A 26 -41.66 58.54 10.31
CA THR A 26 -40.21 58.12 10.13
C THR A 26 -39.94 56.78 10.81
N PRO A 27 -39.02 55.94 10.29
CA PRO A 27 -38.66 54.64 10.93
C PRO A 27 -38.31 54.75 12.39
N ALA A 28 -37.59 55.81 12.81
CA ALA A 28 -37.25 56.05 14.21
C ALA A 28 -38.50 56.23 15.09
N THR A 29 -39.54 56.93 14.60
CA THR A 29 -40.82 57.10 15.30
C THR A 29 -41.58 55.77 15.42
N ILE A 30 -41.59 54.96 14.38
CA ILE A 30 -42.17 53.60 14.38
C ILE A 30 -41.53 52.70 15.42
N VAL A 31 -40.16 52.71 15.51
CA VAL A 31 -39.43 51.95 16.50
C VAL A 31 -39.77 52.38 17.93
N LEU A 32 -39.94 53.67 18.18
CA LEU A 32 -40.36 54.16 19.50
C LEU A 32 -41.78 53.69 19.85
N LEU A 33 -42.69 53.56 18.88
CA LEU A 33 -44.08 53.08 19.07
C LEU A 33 -44.15 51.60 19.44
N LEU A 34 -43.10 50.79 19.19
CA LEU A 34 -42.98 49.41 19.68
C LEU A 34 -42.98 49.28 21.21
N ARG A 35 -42.87 50.37 21.94
CA ARG A 35 -42.93 50.43 23.40
C ARG A 35 -44.23 51.04 23.94
N SER A 36 -45.25 51.20 23.08
CA SER A 36 -46.56 51.70 23.47
C SER A 36 -47.23 50.73 24.46
N LEU A 37 -48.12 51.31 25.30
CA LEU A 37 -49.02 50.52 26.17
C LEU A 37 -50.31 50.09 25.46
N GLU A 38 -50.62 50.65 24.30
CA GLU A 38 -51.84 50.37 23.54
C GLU A 38 -51.59 49.27 22.48
N GLU A 39 -52.31 48.16 22.56
CA GLU A 39 -52.17 46.99 21.72
C GLU A 39 -52.37 47.30 20.23
N ASP A 40 -53.31 48.14 19.87
CA ASP A 40 -53.59 48.58 18.49
C ASP A 40 -52.37 49.34 17.91
N ILE A 41 -51.71 50.15 18.74
CA ILE A 41 -50.53 50.91 18.32
C ILE A 41 -49.37 49.95 18.14
N LEU A 42 -49.18 48.98 19.06
CA LEU A 42 -48.13 47.93 18.92
C LEU A 42 -48.32 47.13 17.65
N ALA A 43 -49.52 46.63 17.37
CA ALA A 43 -49.80 45.83 16.18
C ALA A 43 -49.48 46.59 14.86
N LYS A 44 -49.96 47.88 14.78
CA LYS A 44 -49.69 48.74 13.63
C LYS A 44 -48.21 49.13 13.49
N ALA A 45 -47.49 49.32 14.59
CA ALA A 45 -46.07 49.60 14.58
C ALA A 45 -45.26 48.38 14.05
N CYS A 46 -45.59 47.16 14.49
CA CYS A 46 -44.98 45.94 13.95
C CYS A 46 -45.24 45.74 12.46
N GLU A 47 -46.49 46.00 12.01
CA GLU A 47 -46.85 45.94 10.59
C GLU A 47 -46.08 46.97 9.76
N ALA A 48 -45.93 48.18 10.24
CA ALA A 48 -45.18 49.23 9.58
C ALA A 48 -43.65 48.89 9.52
N ILE A 49 -43.10 48.23 10.53
CA ILE A 49 -41.71 47.70 10.51
C ILE A 49 -41.57 46.60 9.44
N HIS A 50 -42.52 45.68 9.34
CA HIS A 50 -42.54 44.65 8.30
C HIS A 50 -42.49 45.26 6.92
N ILE A 51 -43.43 46.17 6.59
CA ILE A 51 -43.52 46.86 5.31
C ILE A 51 -42.24 47.66 4.99
N PHE A 52 -41.63 48.29 6.01
CA PHE A 52 -40.37 49.01 5.81
C PHE A 52 -39.18 48.08 5.58
N ALA A 53 -39.09 46.99 6.29
CA ALA A 53 -38.03 45.99 6.16
C ALA A 53 -38.10 45.25 4.81
N GLU A 54 -39.31 44.99 4.28
CA GLU A 54 -39.56 44.33 3.01
C GLU A 54 -38.96 45.10 1.81
N LYS A 55 -38.88 46.45 1.93
CA LYS A 55 -38.36 47.32 0.84
C LYS A 55 -36.88 47.13 0.52
N GLY A 56 -36.09 46.47 1.38
CA GLY A 56 -34.69 46.15 1.12
C GLY A 56 -33.81 45.94 2.34
N ASP A 57 -32.64 45.42 2.10
CA ASP A 57 -31.67 45.05 3.15
C ASP A 57 -31.09 46.25 3.91
N GLU A 58 -30.95 47.42 3.23
CA GLU A 58 -30.50 48.64 3.88
C GLU A 58 -31.50 49.08 4.98
N ASN A 59 -32.80 48.90 4.73
CA ASN A 59 -33.84 49.20 5.69
C ASN A 59 -33.79 48.25 6.91
N LYS A 60 -33.54 46.96 6.68
CA LYS A 60 -33.33 45.96 7.74
C LYS A 60 -32.16 46.37 8.64
N VAL A 61 -31.02 46.74 8.06
CA VAL A 61 -29.85 47.21 8.81
C VAL A 61 -30.12 48.53 9.55
N SER A 62 -30.83 49.47 8.91
CA SER A 62 -31.25 50.73 9.54
C SER A 62 -32.09 50.48 10.79
N LEU A 63 -33.06 49.56 10.72
CA LEU A 63 -33.90 49.19 11.87
C LEU A 63 -33.10 48.59 13.01
N VAL A 64 -32.03 47.80 12.72
CA VAL A 64 -31.10 47.33 13.75
C VAL A 64 -30.40 48.50 14.43
N GLY A 65 -29.90 49.47 13.64
CA GLY A 65 -29.26 50.67 14.16
C GLY A 65 -30.17 51.54 15.01
N LEU A 66 -31.51 51.56 14.75
CA LEU A 66 -32.54 52.25 15.52
C LEU A 66 -32.99 51.46 16.78
N GLY A 67 -32.48 50.23 17.00
CA GLY A 67 -32.81 49.41 18.14
C GLY A 67 -34.15 48.71 18.09
N ALA A 68 -34.67 48.37 16.88
CA ALA A 68 -35.97 47.73 16.70
C ALA A 68 -36.03 46.29 17.18
N LEU A 69 -34.86 45.54 17.19
CA LEU A 69 -34.84 44.08 17.45
C LEU A 69 -35.28 43.70 18.84
N GLU A 70 -34.76 44.38 19.88
CA GLU A 70 -35.07 44.04 21.26
C GLU A 70 -36.56 44.17 21.62
N PRO A 71 -37.24 45.28 21.27
CA PRO A 71 -38.71 45.38 21.43
C PRO A 71 -39.47 44.34 20.65
N LEU A 72 -39.10 44.06 19.37
CA LEU A 72 -39.74 43.03 18.56
C LEU A 72 -39.61 41.65 19.20
N CYS A 73 -38.44 41.30 19.71
CA CYS A 73 -38.21 40.04 20.42
C CYS A 73 -39.03 39.90 21.70
N GLN A 74 -39.38 41.01 22.36
CA GLN A 74 -40.31 40.99 23.47
C GLN A 74 -41.76 40.82 23.02
N LEU A 75 -42.16 41.46 21.90
CA LEU A 75 -43.51 41.43 21.40
C LEU A 75 -43.96 40.10 20.78
N ILE A 76 -43.02 39.21 20.38
CA ILE A 76 -43.36 37.85 19.93
C ILE A 76 -43.97 37.00 21.05
N THR A 77 -43.80 37.37 22.32
CA THR A 77 -44.43 36.71 23.48
C THR A 77 -45.63 37.41 24.04
N HIS A 78 -46.08 38.51 23.40
CA HIS A 78 -47.17 39.34 23.88
C HIS A 78 -48.51 38.59 23.98
N MET A 79 -49.39 38.93 24.93
CA MET A 79 -50.65 38.22 25.17
C MET A 79 -51.64 38.38 24.00
N ASN A 80 -51.63 39.55 23.35
CA ASN A 80 -52.50 39.81 22.21
C ASN A 80 -51.96 39.09 20.95
N ARG A 81 -52.83 38.28 20.31
CA ARG A 81 -52.53 37.45 19.15
C ARG A 81 -52.09 38.29 17.93
N LEU A 82 -52.79 39.46 17.70
CA LEU A 82 -52.47 40.31 16.55
C LEU A 82 -51.07 40.94 16.69
N VAL A 83 -50.70 41.35 17.91
CA VAL A 83 -49.37 41.92 18.20
C VAL A 83 -48.33 40.86 17.96
N ARG A 84 -48.51 39.63 18.51
CA ARG A 84 -47.57 38.51 18.25
C ARG A 84 -47.39 38.22 16.77
N ARG A 85 -48.50 38.08 16.04
CA ARG A 85 -48.48 37.81 14.60
C ARG A 85 -47.68 38.86 13.84
N ASN A 86 -47.99 40.17 14.02
CA ASN A 86 -47.31 41.25 13.32
C ASN A 86 -45.83 41.38 13.76
N ALA A 87 -45.52 41.09 15.03
CA ALA A 87 -44.14 41.04 15.50
C ALA A 87 -43.33 39.92 14.83
N PHE A 88 -43.91 38.72 14.69
CA PHE A 88 -43.28 37.62 13.97
C PHE A 88 -43.11 37.91 12.48
N MET A 89 -44.12 38.53 11.82
CA MET A 89 -44.01 38.98 10.44
C MET A 89 -42.81 39.93 10.26
N ALA A 90 -42.65 40.92 11.15
CA ALA A 90 -41.55 41.86 11.10
C ALA A 90 -40.20 41.17 11.40
N LEU A 91 -40.15 40.30 12.40
CA LEU A 91 -38.93 39.60 12.80
C LEU A 91 -38.44 38.63 11.73
N SER A 92 -39.34 37.88 11.08
CA SER A 92 -38.99 36.89 10.05
C SER A 92 -38.37 37.54 8.82
N ILE A 93 -38.99 38.67 8.32
CA ILE A 93 -38.42 39.38 7.17
C ILE A 93 -37.07 40.02 7.51
N MET A 94 -36.90 40.50 8.75
CA MET A 94 -35.62 41.04 9.19
C MET A 94 -34.54 39.94 9.31
N ALA A 95 -34.86 38.75 9.80
CA ALA A 95 -33.94 37.63 10.01
C ALA A 95 -33.31 37.09 8.70
N SER A 96 -33.88 37.44 7.54
CA SER A 96 -33.29 37.11 6.24
C SER A 96 -31.92 37.78 5.97
N ASN A 97 -31.62 38.89 6.69
CA ASN A 97 -30.38 39.65 6.54
C ASN A 97 -29.29 39.18 7.55
N ASP A 98 -28.04 39.06 7.08
CA ASP A 98 -26.92 38.56 7.90
C ASP A 98 -26.60 39.40 9.13
N VAL A 99 -26.64 40.73 8.99
CA VAL A 99 -26.38 41.68 10.11
C VAL A 99 -27.46 41.53 11.19
N VAL A 100 -28.69 41.32 10.78
CA VAL A 100 -29.81 41.08 11.70
C VAL A 100 -29.64 39.75 12.42
N ARG A 101 -29.25 38.66 11.70
CA ARG A 101 -29.01 37.37 12.33
C ARG A 101 -27.93 37.43 13.40
N VAL A 102 -26.83 38.15 13.15
CA VAL A 102 -25.75 38.37 14.13
C VAL A 102 -26.27 39.12 15.35
N ALA A 103 -27.19 40.10 15.18
CA ALA A 103 -27.78 40.82 16.27
C ALA A 103 -28.79 39.98 17.07
N LEU A 104 -29.63 39.19 16.40
CA LEU A 104 -30.59 38.25 17.02
C LEU A 104 -29.93 37.18 17.85
N LYS A 105 -28.79 36.66 17.37
CA LYS A 105 -27.98 35.71 18.10
C LYS A 105 -27.47 36.22 19.46
N LYS A 106 -27.21 37.53 19.57
CA LYS A 106 -26.82 38.17 20.83
C LYS A 106 -27.97 38.35 21.81
N ILE A 107 -29.21 38.46 21.32
CA ILE A 107 -30.45 38.67 22.09
C ILE A 107 -30.98 37.34 22.66
N ASP A 108 -30.50 36.19 22.13
CA ASP A 108 -30.95 34.83 22.50
C ASP A 108 -32.47 34.65 22.36
N VAL A 109 -33.01 34.98 21.17
CA VAL A 109 -34.44 34.94 20.89
C VAL A 109 -34.98 33.54 20.59
N ILE A 110 -34.10 32.56 20.27
CA ILE A 110 -34.50 31.23 19.82
C ILE A 110 -35.42 30.49 20.79
N PRO A 111 -35.17 30.45 22.11
CA PRO A 111 -36.08 29.81 23.05
C PRO A 111 -37.51 30.37 22.97
N SER A 112 -37.65 31.70 22.86
CA SER A 112 -38.94 32.37 22.77
C SER A 112 -39.69 32.07 21.47
N ILE A 113 -38.95 31.87 20.36
CA ILE A 113 -39.56 31.46 19.07
C ILE A 113 -40.04 30.01 19.18
N ILE A 114 -39.21 29.09 19.74
CA ILE A 114 -39.59 27.68 19.91
C ILE A 114 -40.83 27.51 20.77
N ASP A 115 -40.98 28.30 21.85
CA ASP A 115 -42.15 28.28 22.73
C ASP A 115 -43.45 28.59 21.98
N LYS A 116 -43.40 29.42 20.93
CA LYS A 116 -44.55 29.78 20.08
C LYS A 116 -44.82 28.77 18.95
N LEU A 117 -44.13 27.66 18.91
CA LEU A 117 -44.49 26.54 18.03
C LEU A 117 -45.47 25.55 18.70
N SER A 118 -46.07 25.88 19.84
CA SER A 118 -47.06 25.04 20.55
C SER A 118 -48.33 24.78 19.71
N PRO A 119 -49.01 23.63 19.91
CA PRO A 119 -50.24 23.30 19.14
C PRO A 119 -51.39 24.31 19.27
N GLU A 120 -51.45 25.05 20.37
CA GLU A 120 -52.49 26.02 20.67
C GLU A 120 -52.29 27.38 19.97
N GLU A 121 -51.10 27.60 19.38
CA GLU A 121 -50.81 28.87 18.74
C GLU A 121 -51.38 28.95 17.32
N ASP A 122 -51.49 30.19 16.81
CA ASP A 122 -51.99 30.47 15.49
C ASP A 122 -51.10 29.95 14.36
N ILE A 123 -51.69 29.43 13.30
CA ILE A 123 -50.99 28.92 12.13
C ILE A 123 -50.14 30.01 11.45
N VAL A 124 -50.62 31.30 11.46
CA VAL A 124 -49.85 32.42 10.91
C VAL A 124 -48.62 32.76 11.79
N VAL A 125 -48.73 32.54 13.10
CA VAL A 125 -47.59 32.67 14.00
C VAL A 125 -46.61 31.52 13.73
N HIS A 126 -47.10 30.30 13.50
CA HIS A 126 -46.25 29.17 13.10
C HIS A 126 -45.47 29.44 11.81
N GLU A 127 -46.13 30.02 10.78
CA GLU A 127 -45.53 30.38 9.50
C GLU A 127 -44.28 31.27 9.70
N PHE A 128 -44.48 32.42 10.38
CA PHE A 128 -43.40 33.38 10.56
C PHE A 128 -42.39 32.97 11.63
N ALA A 129 -42.80 32.22 12.64
CA ALA A 129 -41.86 31.64 13.62
C ALA A 129 -40.93 30.59 13.00
N THR A 130 -41.49 29.69 12.18
CA THR A 130 -40.67 28.70 11.43
C THR A 130 -39.80 29.35 10.38
N LEU A 131 -40.27 30.43 9.72
CA LEU A 131 -39.43 31.21 8.79
C LEU A 131 -38.24 31.89 9.50
N CYS A 132 -38.45 32.39 10.73
CA CYS A 132 -37.38 32.92 11.55
C CYS A 132 -36.36 31.85 11.88
N LEU A 133 -36.79 30.65 12.31
CA LEU A 133 -35.90 29.54 12.63
C LEU A 133 -35.16 29.05 11.39
N ALA A 134 -35.80 28.93 10.22
CA ALA A 134 -35.16 28.57 8.98
C ALA A 134 -34.02 29.55 8.63
N SER A 135 -34.30 30.87 8.74
CA SER A 135 -33.31 31.91 8.52
C SER A 135 -32.14 31.86 9.53
N LEU A 136 -32.41 31.62 10.81
CA LEU A 136 -31.41 31.55 11.87
C LEU A 136 -30.59 30.25 11.80
N SER A 137 -31.18 29.14 11.38
CA SER A 137 -30.54 27.81 11.32
C SER A 137 -29.42 27.69 10.29
N VAL A 138 -29.17 28.71 9.49
CA VAL A 138 -28.00 28.79 8.62
C VAL A 138 -26.71 28.97 9.45
N ASP A 139 -26.78 29.67 10.60
CA ASP A 139 -25.65 29.89 11.51
C ASP A 139 -25.42 28.68 12.42
N PHE A 140 -24.14 28.26 12.55
CA PHE A 140 -23.77 27.11 13.36
C PHE A 140 -24.21 27.20 14.84
N VAL A 141 -24.04 28.37 15.48
CA VAL A 141 -24.39 28.54 16.90
C VAL A 141 -25.91 28.53 17.08
N CYS A 142 -26.66 29.13 16.14
CA CYS A 142 -28.10 29.08 16.18
C CYS A 142 -28.64 27.65 16.00
N LYS A 143 -27.98 26.82 15.16
CA LYS A 143 -28.32 25.40 15.05
C LYS A 143 -28.20 24.68 16.42
N ALA A 144 -27.10 24.90 17.11
CA ALA A 144 -26.90 24.32 18.43
C ALA A 144 -27.95 24.80 19.43
N GLN A 145 -28.26 26.11 19.46
CA GLN A 145 -29.29 26.63 20.31
C GLN A 145 -30.69 26.04 20.00
N ILE A 146 -31.07 25.90 18.72
CA ILE A 146 -32.34 25.28 18.33
C ILE A 146 -32.41 23.83 18.82
N PHE A 147 -31.32 23.10 18.72
CA PHE A 147 -31.22 21.71 19.20
C PHE A 147 -31.30 21.63 20.73
N ASP A 148 -30.52 22.42 21.45
CA ASP A 148 -30.41 22.41 22.91
C ASP A 148 -31.72 22.83 23.57
N HIS A 149 -32.47 23.78 22.98
CA HIS A 149 -33.78 24.20 23.42
C HIS A 149 -34.94 23.34 22.91
N LYS A 150 -34.63 22.13 22.43
CA LYS A 150 -35.63 21.13 21.98
C LYS A 150 -36.55 21.64 20.87
N GLY A 151 -35.97 22.34 19.89
CA GLY A 151 -36.72 22.80 18.74
C GLY A 151 -37.16 21.70 17.78
N LEU A 152 -36.46 20.55 17.76
CA LEU A 152 -36.79 19.42 16.86
C LEU A 152 -38.21 18.84 17.08
N PRO A 153 -38.69 18.51 18.30
CA PRO A 153 -40.03 17.94 18.48
C PRO A 153 -41.15 18.79 17.88
N PRO A 154 -41.27 20.10 18.13
CA PRO A 154 -42.31 20.90 17.53
C PRO A 154 -42.10 21.03 16.00
N LEU A 155 -40.89 21.12 15.49
CA LEU A 155 -40.62 21.20 14.04
C LEU A 155 -41.03 19.91 13.32
N ILE A 156 -40.75 18.74 13.87
CA ILE A 156 -41.18 17.44 13.32
C ILE A 156 -42.72 17.36 13.28
N ARG A 157 -43.41 17.78 14.33
CA ARG A 157 -44.86 17.82 14.34
C ARG A 157 -45.42 18.74 13.26
N LEU A 158 -44.78 19.91 13.02
CA LEU A 158 -45.19 20.89 12.03
C LEU A 158 -44.94 20.44 10.58
N LEU A 159 -44.23 19.35 10.35
CA LEU A 159 -44.14 18.72 9.01
C LEU A 159 -45.49 18.21 8.52
N SER A 160 -46.44 17.96 9.41
CA SER A 160 -47.82 17.58 9.07
C SER A 160 -48.80 18.76 9.15
N SER A 161 -48.33 20.02 9.10
CA SER A 161 -49.16 21.20 9.08
C SER A 161 -50.05 21.26 7.82
N PRO A 162 -51.27 21.76 7.89
CA PRO A 162 -52.09 22.01 6.68
C PRO A 162 -51.54 23.17 5.83
N ASP A 163 -50.68 23.99 6.36
CA ASP A 163 -50.06 25.13 5.67
C ASP A 163 -48.72 24.75 5.02
N PRO A 164 -48.57 24.92 3.71
CA PRO A 164 -47.35 24.52 3.00
C PRO A 164 -46.10 25.34 3.36
N ASP A 165 -46.25 26.60 3.76
CA ASP A 165 -45.15 27.47 4.17
C ASP A 165 -44.61 27.04 5.55
N VAL A 166 -45.51 26.67 6.48
CA VAL A 166 -45.12 26.08 7.76
C VAL A 166 -44.36 24.76 7.57
N MET A 167 -44.87 23.91 6.68
CA MET A 167 -44.17 22.62 6.35
C MET A 167 -42.79 22.89 5.78
N LYS A 168 -42.70 23.76 4.77
CA LYS A 168 -41.44 24.09 4.11
C LYS A 168 -40.43 24.69 5.08
N ASN A 169 -40.80 25.70 5.86
CA ASN A 169 -39.88 26.37 6.79
C ASN A 169 -39.42 25.44 7.89
N SER A 170 -40.32 24.60 8.43
CA SER A 170 -39.95 23.55 9.40
C SER A 170 -38.99 22.55 8.83
N LEU A 171 -39.21 22.08 7.60
CA LEU A 171 -38.38 21.15 6.87
C LEU A 171 -37.00 21.74 6.56
N GLU A 172 -36.93 23.02 6.13
CA GLU A 172 -35.65 23.71 5.90
C GLU A 172 -34.82 23.82 7.17
N THR A 173 -35.48 24.13 8.30
CA THR A 173 -34.79 24.15 9.61
C THR A 173 -34.26 22.78 9.97
N ILE A 174 -35.05 21.72 9.84
CA ILE A 174 -34.63 20.35 10.10
C ILE A 174 -33.45 19.96 9.16
N PHE A 175 -33.54 20.30 7.86
CA PHE A 175 -32.45 20.05 6.89
C PHE A 175 -31.13 20.69 7.31
N HIS A 176 -31.17 21.92 7.83
CA HIS A 176 -29.95 22.57 8.34
C HIS A 176 -29.43 21.90 9.61
N LEU A 177 -30.30 21.43 10.51
CA LEU A 177 -29.91 20.75 11.74
C LEU A 177 -29.30 19.38 11.48
N VAL A 178 -29.86 18.57 10.57
CA VAL A 178 -29.39 17.18 10.32
C VAL A 178 -28.03 17.10 9.60
N GLN A 179 -27.39 18.21 9.29
CA GLN A 179 -26.00 18.26 8.91
C GLN A 179 -25.09 17.80 10.06
N ASP A 180 -25.56 17.98 11.32
CA ASP A 180 -24.90 17.46 12.51
C ASP A 180 -25.37 16.05 12.86
N TYR A 181 -24.43 15.22 13.39
CA TYR A 181 -24.69 13.83 13.75
C TYR A 181 -25.74 13.66 14.85
N GLN A 182 -25.68 14.48 15.91
CA GLN A 182 -26.59 14.37 17.04
C GLN A 182 -28.02 14.71 16.62
N SER A 183 -28.19 15.70 15.76
CA SER A 183 -29.49 16.08 15.19
C SER A 183 -30.08 14.97 14.31
N ARG A 184 -29.24 14.23 13.56
CA ARG A 184 -29.71 13.09 12.77
C ARG A 184 -30.30 11.99 13.66
N LEU A 185 -29.56 11.62 14.72
CA LEU A 185 -30.04 10.62 15.70
C LEU A 185 -31.34 11.08 16.36
N ALA A 186 -31.44 12.35 16.79
CA ALA A 186 -32.63 12.89 17.41
C ALA A 186 -33.85 12.89 16.48
N VAL A 187 -33.69 13.18 15.18
CA VAL A 187 -34.79 13.08 14.19
C VAL A 187 -35.29 11.63 14.09
N HIS A 188 -34.41 10.65 14.10
CA HIS A 188 -34.80 9.23 14.12
C HIS A 188 -35.57 8.89 15.42
N GLU A 189 -34.99 9.19 16.59
CA GLU A 189 -35.57 8.88 17.91
C GLU A 189 -36.93 9.56 18.11
N LEU A 190 -37.16 10.74 17.55
CA LEU A 190 -38.39 11.47 17.61
C LEU A 190 -39.44 11.05 16.55
N GLY A 191 -39.14 9.99 15.78
CA GLY A 191 -40.05 9.51 14.74
C GLY A 191 -40.23 10.47 13.55
N GLY A 192 -39.15 11.16 13.17
CA GLY A 192 -39.19 12.16 12.07
C GLY A 192 -39.20 11.52 10.68
N ILE A 193 -38.85 10.23 10.51
CA ILE A 193 -38.77 9.58 9.21
C ILE A 193 -40.13 9.41 8.54
N PRO A 194 -41.20 8.90 9.19
CA PRO A 194 -42.53 8.78 8.59
C PRO A 194 -43.06 10.09 8.03
N PRO A 195 -43.09 11.22 8.77
CA PRO A 195 -43.57 12.50 8.20
C PRO A 195 -42.68 13.03 7.07
N LEU A 196 -41.35 12.79 7.09
CA LEU A 196 -40.47 13.12 5.96
C LEU A 196 -40.81 12.31 4.71
N LEU A 197 -41.16 11.01 4.86
CA LEU A 197 -41.60 10.17 3.75
C LEU A 197 -43.00 10.58 3.22
N ASP A 198 -43.87 11.14 4.05
CA ASP A 198 -45.18 11.63 3.60
C ASP A 198 -45.03 12.93 2.81
N LEU A 199 -44.05 13.77 3.13
CA LEU A 199 -43.74 14.97 2.33
C LEU A 199 -43.31 14.65 0.89
N LEU A 200 -42.88 13.45 0.60
CA LEU A 200 -42.54 13.00 -0.76
C LEU A 200 -43.79 12.97 -1.67
N LYS A 201 -44.98 12.93 -1.11
CA LYS A 201 -46.27 12.99 -1.83
C LYS A 201 -46.85 14.42 -1.93
N SER A 202 -46.11 15.42 -1.45
CA SER A 202 -46.56 16.83 -1.51
C SER A 202 -46.76 17.29 -2.97
N ASP A 203 -47.78 18.14 -3.20
CA ASP A 203 -47.99 18.78 -4.51
C ASP A 203 -46.93 19.87 -4.81
N PHE A 204 -46.09 20.20 -3.84
CA PHE A 204 -45.07 21.26 -3.95
C PHE A 204 -43.69 20.65 -4.20
N PRO A 205 -43.08 20.80 -5.41
CA PRO A 205 -41.77 20.23 -5.74
C PRO A 205 -40.65 20.69 -4.81
N VAL A 206 -40.72 21.93 -4.30
CA VAL A 206 -39.72 22.46 -3.35
C VAL A 206 -39.72 21.67 -2.04
N ILE A 207 -40.89 21.28 -1.53
CA ILE A 207 -41.02 20.47 -0.30
C ILE A 207 -40.45 19.06 -0.55
N GLN A 208 -40.79 18.42 -1.67
CA GLN A 208 -40.26 17.12 -2.08
C GLN A 208 -38.74 17.14 -2.17
N HIS A 209 -38.19 18.19 -2.78
CA HIS A 209 -36.74 18.37 -2.95
C HIS A 209 -36.00 18.46 -1.59
N VAL A 210 -36.49 19.33 -0.68
CA VAL A 210 -35.87 19.48 0.64
C VAL A 210 -36.07 18.22 1.49
N ALA A 211 -37.22 17.53 1.36
CA ALA A 211 -37.47 16.27 2.04
C ALA A 211 -36.47 15.17 1.62
N LEU A 212 -36.20 15.02 0.31
CA LEU A 212 -35.19 14.10 -0.20
C LEU A 212 -33.79 14.42 0.31
N LYS A 213 -33.40 15.71 0.31
CA LYS A 213 -32.12 16.15 0.87
C LYS A 213 -32.02 15.89 2.38
N THR A 214 -33.11 16.06 3.12
CA THR A 214 -33.17 15.77 4.54
C THR A 214 -33.03 14.25 4.79
N LEU A 215 -33.81 13.46 4.04
CA LEU A 215 -33.70 11.99 4.08
C LEU A 215 -32.31 11.49 3.70
N GLN A 216 -31.65 12.09 2.70
CA GLN A 216 -30.29 11.77 2.33
C GLN A 216 -29.32 11.92 3.52
N ASN A 217 -29.45 13.02 4.28
CA ASN A 217 -28.60 13.24 5.45
C ASN A 217 -28.92 12.27 6.60
N VAL A 218 -30.20 12.04 6.88
CA VAL A 218 -30.67 11.20 7.99
C VAL A 218 -30.36 9.71 7.72
N THR A 219 -30.50 9.23 6.49
CA THR A 219 -30.29 7.82 6.10
C THR A 219 -28.84 7.38 6.01
N VAL A 220 -27.87 8.28 6.24
CA VAL A 220 -26.47 7.90 6.46
C VAL A 220 -26.35 6.98 7.68
N ASP A 221 -27.25 7.14 8.66
CA ASP A 221 -27.34 6.29 9.84
C ASP A 221 -28.08 4.99 9.54
N LYS A 222 -27.52 3.88 10.00
CA LYS A 222 -28.08 2.55 9.76
C LYS A 222 -29.49 2.37 10.33
N GLU A 223 -29.73 2.86 11.54
CA GLU A 223 -31.04 2.74 12.19
C GLU A 223 -32.11 3.53 11.42
N SER A 224 -31.77 4.73 10.97
CA SER A 224 -32.66 5.54 10.13
C SER A 224 -32.96 4.88 8.78
N SER A 225 -31.94 4.23 8.19
CA SER A 225 -32.11 3.45 6.95
C SER A 225 -33.02 2.24 7.15
N ASN A 226 -32.95 1.54 8.28
CA ASN A 226 -33.83 0.45 8.63
C ASN A 226 -35.28 0.92 8.81
N THR A 227 -35.50 2.02 9.54
CA THR A 227 -36.84 2.63 9.70
C THR A 227 -37.44 3.04 8.36
N LEU A 228 -36.63 3.63 7.46
CA LEU A 228 -37.10 3.95 6.11
C LEU A 228 -37.60 2.71 5.37
N ARG A 229 -36.91 1.57 5.49
CA ARG A 229 -37.34 0.29 4.90
C ARG A 229 -38.65 -0.21 5.53
N GLU A 230 -38.78 -0.17 6.85
CA GLU A 230 -39.95 -0.61 7.60
C GLU A 230 -41.20 0.24 7.27
N GLU A 231 -41.02 1.51 7.03
CA GLU A 231 -42.08 2.48 6.66
C GLU A 231 -42.38 2.54 5.15
N GLN A 232 -42.01 1.48 4.40
CA GLN A 232 -42.19 1.37 2.95
C GLN A 232 -41.61 2.55 2.15
N GLY A 233 -40.48 3.08 2.65
CA GLY A 233 -39.80 4.21 2.00
C GLY A 233 -39.23 3.88 0.63
N PHE A 234 -38.87 2.63 0.40
CA PHE A 234 -38.39 2.17 -0.91
C PHE A 234 -39.46 2.25 -1.97
N GLU A 235 -40.67 1.85 -1.66
CA GLU A 235 -41.81 1.92 -2.57
C GLU A 235 -42.09 3.40 -2.95
N LYS A 236 -42.10 4.30 -1.96
CA LYS A 236 -42.28 5.75 -2.19
C LYS A 236 -41.13 6.32 -3.05
N LEU A 237 -39.90 5.93 -2.83
CA LEU A 237 -38.77 6.36 -3.64
C LEU A 237 -38.82 5.78 -5.07
N MET A 238 -39.22 4.54 -5.22
CA MET A 238 -39.39 3.90 -6.53
C MET A 238 -40.52 4.54 -7.32
N ASP A 239 -41.61 4.98 -6.67
CA ASP A 239 -42.67 5.76 -7.30
C ASP A 239 -42.15 7.06 -7.89
N ILE A 240 -41.28 7.77 -7.15
CA ILE A 240 -40.60 8.98 -7.66
C ILE A 240 -39.70 8.64 -8.86
N LEU A 241 -38.85 7.63 -8.69
CA LEU A 241 -37.89 7.22 -9.72
C LEU A 241 -38.57 6.65 -10.97
N SER A 242 -39.77 6.11 -10.85
CA SER A 242 -40.51 5.54 -11.98
C SER A 242 -41.32 6.57 -12.76
N ASN A 243 -41.59 7.74 -12.18
CA ASN A 243 -42.43 8.75 -12.76
C ASN A 243 -41.61 9.84 -13.44
N THR A 244 -41.79 9.97 -14.76
CA THR A 244 -41.12 10.99 -15.59
C THR A 244 -41.51 12.44 -15.25
N LYS A 245 -42.61 12.65 -14.53
CA LYS A 245 -42.99 13.97 -14.02
C LYS A 245 -42.06 14.50 -12.94
N PHE A 246 -41.33 13.60 -12.28
CA PHE A 246 -40.41 13.92 -11.18
C PHE A 246 -38.92 13.88 -11.59
N ASN A 247 -38.59 14.06 -12.87
CA ASN A 247 -37.21 14.00 -13.37
C ASN A 247 -36.25 14.92 -12.58
N ASP A 248 -36.72 16.06 -12.15
CA ASP A 248 -35.93 17.03 -11.36
C ASP A 248 -35.59 16.52 -9.94
N LEU A 249 -36.31 15.49 -9.46
CA LEU A 249 -36.12 14.89 -8.14
C LEU A 249 -35.28 13.60 -8.19
N HIS A 250 -35.01 13.06 -9.39
CA HIS A 250 -34.26 11.80 -9.52
C HIS A 250 -32.82 11.92 -8.98
N ALA A 251 -32.19 13.09 -9.17
CA ALA A 251 -30.84 13.35 -8.69
C ALA A 251 -30.72 13.25 -7.15
N GLU A 252 -31.74 13.71 -6.42
CA GLU A 252 -31.81 13.67 -4.96
C GLU A 252 -32.37 12.36 -4.41
N ALA A 253 -33.24 11.66 -5.14
CA ALA A 253 -33.78 10.38 -4.70
C ALA A 253 -32.73 9.25 -4.74
N LEU A 254 -31.89 9.23 -5.77
CA LEU A 254 -30.84 8.22 -5.92
C LEU A 254 -29.83 8.18 -4.75
N PRO A 255 -29.33 9.29 -4.17
CA PRO A 255 -28.50 9.27 -2.98
C PRO A 255 -29.18 8.68 -1.75
N VAL A 256 -30.52 8.90 -1.58
CA VAL A 256 -31.27 8.24 -0.49
C VAL A 256 -31.28 6.72 -0.68
N VAL A 257 -31.58 6.26 -1.90
CA VAL A 257 -31.50 4.85 -2.26
C VAL A 257 -30.10 4.30 -2.00
N LEU A 258 -29.05 5.03 -2.39
CA LEU A 258 -27.65 4.63 -2.19
C LEU A 258 -27.32 4.39 -0.70
N ASN A 259 -27.75 5.27 0.18
CA ASN A 259 -27.55 5.15 1.62
C ASN A 259 -28.26 3.93 2.19
N CYS A 260 -29.39 3.58 1.63
CA CYS A 260 -30.23 2.49 2.13
C CYS A 260 -29.87 1.10 1.55
N ILE A 261 -29.06 1.02 0.49
CA ILE A 261 -28.58 -0.25 -0.08
C ILE A 261 -27.34 -0.75 0.70
N ASN A 262 -27.39 -0.84 2.02
CA ASN A 262 -26.25 -1.27 2.82
C ASN A 262 -26.36 -2.73 3.30
N ASP A 263 -27.53 -3.32 3.27
CA ASP A 263 -27.79 -4.66 3.74
C ASP A 263 -28.50 -5.54 2.68
N SER A 264 -28.46 -6.86 2.90
CA SER A 264 -29.06 -7.82 1.96
C SER A 264 -30.59 -7.73 1.87
N GLU A 265 -31.28 -7.30 2.93
CA GLU A 265 -32.73 -7.20 2.97
C GLU A 265 -33.21 -6.02 2.12
N SER A 266 -32.59 -4.86 2.29
CA SER A 266 -32.84 -3.67 1.47
C SER A 266 -32.60 -3.94 -0.02
N LEU A 267 -31.52 -4.67 -0.34
CA LEU A 267 -31.24 -5.09 -1.71
C LEU A 267 -32.30 -6.03 -2.30
N GLN A 268 -32.83 -6.95 -1.49
CA GLN A 268 -33.91 -7.83 -1.93
C GLN A 268 -35.22 -7.08 -2.18
N VAL A 269 -35.54 -6.08 -1.35
CA VAL A 269 -36.74 -5.24 -1.55
C VAL A 269 -36.62 -4.47 -2.89
N ILE A 270 -35.49 -3.84 -3.14
CA ILE A 270 -35.22 -3.12 -4.40
C ILE A 270 -35.27 -4.09 -5.59
N HIS A 271 -34.68 -5.27 -5.47
CA HIS A 271 -34.68 -6.26 -6.55
C HIS A 271 -36.11 -6.74 -6.87
N ARG A 272 -36.91 -7.09 -5.86
CA ARG A 272 -38.30 -7.52 -6.05
C ARG A 272 -39.19 -6.42 -6.64
N GLY A 273 -38.92 -5.16 -6.28
CA GLY A 273 -39.60 -3.99 -6.84
C GLY A 273 -39.14 -3.58 -8.24
N GLY A 274 -38.25 -4.36 -8.89
CA GLY A 274 -37.71 -4.01 -10.22
C GLY A 274 -36.69 -2.86 -10.20
N GLY A 275 -36.22 -2.45 -9.03
CA GLY A 275 -35.37 -1.28 -8.87
C GLY A 275 -34.00 -1.44 -9.52
N LEU A 276 -33.43 -2.65 -9.61
CA LEU A 276 -32.15 -2.88 -10.33
C LEU A 276 -32.30 -2.56 -11.82
N MET A 277 -33.41 -2.97 -12.45
CA MET A 277 -33.70 -2.62 -13.85
C MET A 277 -33.83 -1.12 -14.02
N ARG A 278 -34.54 -0.47 -13.11
CA ARG A 278 -34.70 0.99 -13.14
C ARG A 278 -33.38 1.75 -12.97
N LEU A 279 -32.49 1.26 -12.10
CA LEU A 279 -31.14 1.82 -11.97
C LEU A 279 -30.35 1.68 -13.28
N MET A 280 -30.47 0.55 -13.99
CA MET A 280 -29.85 0.37 -15.29
C MET A 280 -30.38 1.37 -16.35
N GLU A 281 -31.69 1.67 -16.34
CA GLU A 281 -32.26 2.69 -17.24
C GLU A 281 -31.69 4.09 -16.94
N PHE A 282 -31.49 4.45 -15.67
CA PHE A 282 -30.88 5.74 -15.30
C PHE A 282 -29.42 5.84 -15.74
N VAL A 283 -28.67 4.75 -15.68
CA VAL A 283 -27.29 4.70 -16.18
C VAL A 283 -27.23 5.04 -17.68
N LEU A 284 -28.25 4.65 -18.44
CA LEU A 284 -28.37 4.92 -19.89
C LEU A 284 -28.93 6.32 -20.21
N THR A 285 -29.38 7.09 -19.22
CA THR A 285 -29.93 8.44 -19.41
C THR A 285 -28.86 9.41 -19.88
N ARG A 286 -28.87 9.80 -21.13
CA ARG A 286 -27.85 10.70 -21.73
C ARG A 286 -28.05 12.14 -21.24
N ASN A 287 -26.95 12.88 -21.11
CA ASN A 287 -26.87 14.29 -20.75
C ASN A 287 -27.31 14.65 -19.31
N MET A 288 -27.33 13.69 -18.39
CA MET A 288 -27.57 13.88 -16.97
C MET A 288 -26.49 13.20 -16.11
N PRO A 289 -25.24 13.74 -16.06
CA PRO A 289 -24.09 13.09 -15.42
C PRO A 289 -24.32 12.79 -13.93
N GLU A 290 -25.05 13.64 -13.23
CA GLU A 290 -25.35 13.46 -11.82
C GLU A 290 -26.26 12.24 -11.57
N ILE A 291 -27.31 12.09 -12.37
CA ILE A 291 -28.21 10.92 -12.31
C ILE A 291 -27.42 9.65 -12.67
N GLN A 292 -26.66 9.70 -13.77
CA GLN A 292 -25.82 8.57 -14.20
C GLN A 292 -24.84 8.14 -13.10
N SER A 293 -24.08 9.08 -12.54
CA SER A 293 -23.08 8.77 -11.51
C SER A 293 -23.74 8.21 -10.24
N ASN A 294 -24.87 8.76 -9.80
CA ASN A 294 -25.59 8.28 -8.62
C ASN A 294 -26.20 6.89 -8.87
N ALA A 295 -26.78 6.63 -10.03
CA ALA A 295 -27.30 5.31 -10.39
C ALA A 295 -26.17 4.26 -10.44
N VAL A 296 -25.02 4.60 -11.03
CA VAL A 296 -23.85 3.70 -11.05
C VAL A 296 -23.30 3.42 -9.65
N ARG A 297 -23.29 4.43 -8.75
CA ARG A 297 -22.94 4.23 -7.34
C ARG A 297 -23.90 3.27 -6.63
N CYS A 298 -25.21 3.35 -6.92
CA CYS A 298 -26.18 2.37 -6.42
C CYS A 298 -25.88 0.96 -6.94
N ILE A 299 -25.56 0.79 -8.22
CA ILE A 299 -25.12 -0.48 -8.80
C ILE A 299 -23.84 -0.98 -8.14
N THR A 300 -22.85 -0.11 -7.92
CA THR A 300 -21.60 -0.44 -7.22
C THR A 300 -21.86 -1.01 -5.84
N ARG A 301 -22.76 -0.36 -5.11
CA ARG A 301 -23.16 -0.82 -3.77
C ARG A 301 -23.91 -2.15 -3.83
N ALA A 302 -24.85 -2.30 -4.75
CA ALA A 302 -25.56 -3.56 -4.98
C ALA A 302 -24.59 -4.71 -5.34
N ALA A 303 -23.56 -4.43 -6.13
CA ALA A 303 -22.53 -5.39 -6.53
C ALA A 303 -21.58 -5.85 -5.41
N GLN A 304 -21.68 -5.32 -4.19
CA GLN A 304 -20.96 -5.86 -3.02
C GLN A 304 -21.46 -7.26 -2.64
N SER A 305 -22.73 -7.58 -2.89
CA SER A 305 -23.26 -8.94 -2.74
C SER A 305 -22.90 -9.82 -3.93
N SER A 306 -22.46 -11.07 -3.65
CA SER A 306 -22.15 -12.06 -4.70
C SER A 306 -23.36 -12.47 -5.52
N GLU A 307 -24.55 -12.50 -4.91
CA GLU A 307 -25.80 -12.83 -5.58
C GLU A 307 -26.20 -11.72 -6.55
N ASN A 308 -26.10 -10.47 -6.11
CA ASN A 308 -26.43 -9.32 -6.97
C ASN A 308 -25.45 -9.17 -8.12
N ARG A 309 -24.16 -9.50 -7.93
CA ARG A 309 -23.20 -9.52 -9.06
C ARG A 309 -23.63 -10.48 -10.16
N LYS A 310 -24.14 -11.67 -9.81
CA LYS A 310 -24.66 -12.62 -10.79
C LYS A 310 -25.87 -12.06 -11.53
N LEU A 311 -26.84 -11.49 -10.78
CA LEU A 311 -28.04 -10.88 -11.37
C LEU A 311 -27.70 -9.72 -12.30
N LEU A 312 -26.78 -8.83 -11.88
CA LEU A 312 -26.32 -7.71 -12.70
C LEU A 312 -25.59 -8.23 -13.97
N HIS A 313 -24.78 -9.27 -13.85
CA HIS A 313 -24.12 -9.92 -14.97
C HIS A 313 -25.14 -10.50 -15.98
N GLU A 314 -26.16 -11.22 -15.49
CA GLU A 314 -27.24 -11.76 -16.32
C GLU A 314 -28.01 -10.66 -17.10
N GLN A 315 -28.01 -9.44 -16.57
CA GLN A 315 -28.58 -8.25 -17.20
C GLN A 315 -27.58 -7.48 -18.08
N ASN A 316 -26.39 -8.02 -18.33
CA ASN A 316 -25.34 -7.42 -19.16
C ASN A 316 -24.88 -6.03 -18.68
N VAL A 317 -24.77 -5.82 -17.36
CA VAL A 317 -24.34 -4.55 -16.77
C VAL A 317 -22.97 -4.13 -17.30
N GLU A 318 -22.07 -5.06 -17.59
CA GLU A 318 -20.72 -4.81 -18.09
C GLU A 318 -20.72 -3.99 -19.37
N LYS A 319 -21.64 -4.27 -20.28
CA LYS A 319 -21.76 -3.52 -21.53
C LYS A 319 -22.06 -2.05 -21.26
N VAL A 320 -23.02 -1.79 -20.39
CA VAL A 320 -23.42 -0.44 -20.02
C VAL A 320 -22.28 0.31 -19.31
N LEU A 321 -21.57 -0.38 -18.40
CA LEU A 321 -20.43 0.21 -17.69
C LEU A 321 -19.28 0.54 -18.65
N VAL A 322 -18.99 -0.29 -19.64
CA VAL A 322 -17.98 -0.01 -20.66
C VAL A 322 -18.35 1.21 -21.51
N GLU A 323 -19.62 1.38 -21.89
CA GLU A 323 -20.11 2.58 -22.58
C GLU A 323 -19.89 3.85 -21.75
N LEU A 324 -20.08 3.77 -20.42
CA LEU A 324 -19.85 4.90 -19.52
C LEU A 324 -18.39 5.28 -19.34
N LEU A 325 -17.45 4.34 -19.45
CA LEU A 325 -16.02 4.65 -19.40
C LEU A 325 -15.57 5.61 -20.50
N SER A 326 -16.34 5.68 -21.60
CA SER A 326 -16.07 6.55 -22.74
C SER A 326 -16.76 7.92 -22.65
N VAL A 327 -17.59 8.15 -21.63
CA VAL A 327 -18.25 9.45 -21.39
C VAL A 327 -17.21 10.49 -20.97
N GLY A 328 -17.38 11.76 -21.41
CA GLY A 328 -16.41 12.83 -21.08
C GLY A 328 -16.50 13.37 -19.65
N ASP A 329 -17.42 12.88 -18.83
CA ASP A 329 -17.63 13.36 -17.45
C ASP A 329 -16.82 12.57 -16.42
N VAL A 330 -16.00 13.28 -15.63
CA VAL A 330 -15.09 12.69 -14.63
C VAL A 330 -15.85 11.97 -13.52
N SER A 331 -17.02 12.50 -13.09
CA SER A 331 -17.82 11.90 -12.01
C SER A 331 -18.42 10.56 -12.47
N VAL A 332 -18.95 10.53 -13.70
CA VAL A 332 -19.50 9.31 -14.32
C VAL A 332 -18.41 8.26 -14.49
N ASN A 333 -17.25 8.64 -15.03
CA ASN A 333 -16.12 7.72 -15.23
C ASN A 333 -15.59 7.17 -13.89
N THR A 334 -15.50 8.02 -12.86
CA THR A 334 -15.10 7.58 -11.51
C THR A 334 -16.08 6.57 -10.94
N ALA A 335 -17.38 6.82 -11.06
CA ALA A 335 -18.42 5.90 -10.62
C ALA A 335 -18.39 4.59 -11.43
N ALA A 336 -18.21 4.67 -12.75
CA ALA A 336 -18.09 3.50 -13.64
C ALA A 336 -16.89 2.62 -13.27
N CYS A 337 -15.70 3.22 -13.02
CA CYS A 337 -14.53 2.49 -12.54
C CYS A 337 -14.82 1.78 -11.21
N GLY A 338 -15.52 2.43 -10.27
CA GLY A 338 -15.93 1.81 -9.01
C GLY A 338 -16.90 0.62 -9.22
N ALA A 339 -17.80 0.71 -10.20
CA ALA A 339 -18.69 -0.40 -10.56
C ALA A 339 -17.92 -1.56 -11.23
N VAL A 340 -16.95 -1.24 -12.11
CA VAL A 340 -16.05 -2.23 -12.71
C VAL A 340 -15.25 -2.96 -11.62
N PHE A 341 -14.70 -2.22 -10.65
CA PHE A 341 -14.05 -2.80 -9.47
C PHE A 341 -14.96 -3.80 -8.75
N ALA A 342 -16.18 -3.37 -8.38
CA ALA A 342 -17.12 -4.21 -7.63
C ALA A 342 -17.55 -5.46 -8.42
N MET A 343 -17.83 -5.33 -9.72
CA MET A 343 -18.20 -6.45 -10.59
C MET A 343 -17.03 -7.40 -10.86
N SER A 344 -15.79 -6.94 -10.76
CA SER A 344 -14.58 -7.75 -11.00
C SER A 344 -14.34 -8.84 -9.96
N PHE A 345 -15.09 -8.89 -8.86
CA PHE A 345 -15.11 -10.03 -7.96
C PHE A 345 -15.93 -11.22 -8.50
N HIS A 346 -16.64 -11.04 -9.61
CA HIS A 346 -17.30 -12.11 -10.36
C HIS A 346 -16.44 -12.51 -11.58
N LEU A 347 -16.07 -13.78 -11.67
CA LEU A 347 -15.11 -14.22 -12.69
C LEU A 347 -15.62 -14.01 -14.11
N ALA A 348 -16.90 -14.33 -14.39
CA ALA A 348 -17.48 -14.12 -15.70
C ALA A 348 -17.53 -12.64 -16.11
N SER A 349 -17.76 -11.73 -15.15
CA SER A 349 -17.70 -10.28 -15.40
C SER A 349 -16.30 -9.82 -15.80
N LYS A 350 -15.23 -10.38 -15.22
CA LYS A 350 -13.86 -10.08 -15.65
C LYS A 350 -13.62 -10.40 -17.12
N ASP A 351 -14.11 -11.56 -17.56
CA ASP A 351 -13.98 -11.96 -18.94
C ASP A 351 -14.85 -11.10 -19.87
N SER A 352 -16.09 -10.77 -19.45
CA SER A 352 -16.96 -9.87 -20.20
C SER A 352 -16.37 -8.48 -20.38
N PHE A 353 -15.73 -7.89 -19.34
CA PHE A 353 -15.05 -6.59 -19.49
C PHE A 353 -13.91 -6.65 -20.51
N ARG A 354 -13.15 -7.73 -20.59
CA ARG A 354 -12.12 -7.92 -21.62
C ARG A 354 -12.75 -8.02 -23.00
N ASP A 355 -13.76 -8.91 -23.15
CA ASP A 355 -14.39 -9.22 -24.44
C ASP A 355 -15.14 -8.00 -25.00
N LEU A 356 -15.62 -7.11 -24.15
CA LEU A 356 -16.24 -5.82 -24.50
C LEU A 356 -15.24 -4.67 -24.71
N CYS A 357 -13.93 -4.96 -24.69
CA CYS A 357 -12.87 -3.94 -24.80
C CYS A 357 -12.90 -2.86 -23.70
N GLY A 358 -13.39 -3.20 -22.50
CA GLY A 358 -13.42 -2.27 -21.36
C GLY A 358 -12.04 -1.99 -20.76
N ILE A 359 -11.10 -2.93 -20.83
CA ILE A 359 -9.75 -2.77 -20.27
C ILE A 359 -8.99 -1.62 -20.93
N PRO A 360 -8.93 -1.48 -22.27
CA PRO A 360 -8.31 -0.32 -22.93
C PRO A 360 -8.90 1.03 -22.47
N GLU A 361 -10.22 1.09 -22.26
CA GLU A 361 -10.87 2.31 -21.77
C GLU A 361 -10.44 2.66 -20.34
N VAL A 362 -10.35 1.68 -19.42
CA VAL A 362 -9.85 1.92 -18.08
C VAL A 362 -8.37 2.35 -18.10
N VAL A 363 -7.55 1.75 -18.97
CA VAL A 363 -6.13 2.13 -19.16
C VAL A 363 -6.03 3.60 -19.64
N ARG A 364 -6.87 4.02 -20.58
CA ARG A 364 -6.94 5.41 -21.05
C ARG A 364 -7.21 6.40 -19.90
N LEU A 365 -8.06 6.02 -18.94
CA LEU A 365 -8.42 6.86 -17.77
C LEU A 365 -7.28 7.02 -16.76
N LEU A 366 -6.25 6.17 -16.79
CA LEU A 366 -5.06 6.30 -15.92
C LEU A 366 -4.31 7.62 -16.14
N SER A 367 -4.41 8.22 -17.31
CA SER A 367 -3.73 9.48 -17.67
C SER A 367 -4.57 10.73 -17.42
N ASN A 368 -5.74 10.60 -16.75
CA ASN A 368 -6.60 11.74 -16.44
C ASN A 368 -6.00 12.63 -15.34
N ASP A 369 -6.27 13.94 -15.39
CA ASP A 369 -5.76 14.90 -14.38
C ASP A 369 -6.43 14.71 -13.00
N SER A 370 -7.64 14.18 -12.94
CA SER A 370 -8.35 13.91 -11.69
C SER A 370 -7.71 12.77 -10.90
N LEU A 371 -7.26 13.08 -9.68
CA LEU A 371 -6.69 12.08 -8.77
C LEU A 371 -7.71 10.98 -8.43
N ALA A 372 -8.95 11.37 -8.14
CA ALA A 372 -10.02 10.43 -7.81
C ALA A 372 -10.32 9.44 -8.95
N LEU A 373 -10.29 9.92 -10.21
CA LEU A 373 -10.49 9.04 -11.36
C LEU A 373 -9.29 8.11 -11.57
N ARG A 374 -8.05 8.60 -11.43
CA ARG A 374 -6.87 7.73 -11.50
C ARG A 374 -6.88 6.63 -10.44
N GLU A 375 -7.25 7.00 -9.20
CA GLU A 375 -7.38 6.04 -8.09
C GLU A 375 -8.43 4.97 -8.41
N ALA A 376 -9.63 5.34 -8.84
CA ALA A 376 -10.69 4.42 -9.21
C ALA A 376 -10.30 3.51 -10.40
N ALA A 377 -9.61 4.06 -11.40
CA ALA A 377 -9.14 3.31 -12.56
C ALA A 377 -8.04 2.28 -12.19
N THR A 378 -7.07 2.67 -11.34
CA THR A 378 -6.04 1.73 -10.86
C THR A 378 -6.63 0.64 -9.98
N GLU A 379 -7.62 0.96 -9.14
CA GLU A 379 -8.32 -0.01 -8.31
C GLU A 379 -9.08 -1.03 -9.16
N ALA A 380 -9.80 -0.57 -10.18
CA ALA A 380 -10.48 -1.43 -11.14
C ALA A 380 -9.50 -2.38 -11.86
N LEU A 381 -8.35 -1.88 -12.35
CA LEU A 381 -7.36 -2.70 -13.03
C LEU A 381 -6.72 -3.73 -12.09
N SER A 382 -6.47 -3.36 -10.83
CA SER A 382 -5.87 -4.28 -9.86
C SER A 382 -6.75 -5.51 -9.63
N THR A 383 -8.07 -5.32 -9.56
CA THR A 383 -9.04 -6.40 -9.38
C THR A 383 -9.33 -7.15 -10.69
N LEU A 384 -9.47 -6.47 -11.82
CA LEU A 384 -9.66 -7.11 -13.15
C LEU A 384 -8.52 -8.08 -13.48
N THR A 385 -7.28 -7.70 -13.17
CA THR A 385 -6.08 -8.52 -13.46
C THR A 385 -5.80 -9.59 -12.42
N HIS A 386 -6.36 -9.46 -11.21
CA HIS A 386 -6.11 -10.41 -10.13
C HIS A 386 -6.62 -11.80 -10.49
N GLY A 387 -5.72 -12.78 -10.56
CA GLY A 387 -6.03 -14.17 -10.91
C GLY A 387 -6.51 -14.38 -12.35
N ASN A 388 -6.43 -13.36 -13.23
CA ASN A 388 -6.82 -13.46 -14.63
C ASN A 388 -5.66 -13.00 -15.55
N GLN A 389 -4.93 -13.96 -16.10
CA GLN A 389 -3.76 -13.69 -16.92
C GLN A 389 -4.11 -13.10 -18.30
N LEU A 390 -5.31 -13.40 -18.83
CA LEU A 390 -5.76 -12.80 -20.09
C LEU A 390 -6.04 -11.31 -19.92
N ASN A 391 -6.66 -10.92 -18.81
CA ASN A 391 -6.88 -9.52 -18.50
C ASN A 391 -5.57 -8.78 -18.23
N ALA A 392 -4.61 -9.43 -17.53
CA ALA A 392 -3.27 -8.88 -17.35
C ALA A 392 -2.55 -8.62 -18.68
N PHE A 393 -2.70 -9.53 -19.64
CA PHE A 393 -2.16 -9.36 -20.98
C PHE A 393 -2.87 -8.25 -21.77
N ALA A 394 -4.19 -8.12 -21.63
CA ALA A 394 -4.96 -7.03 -22.25
C ALA A 394 -4.53 -5.64 -21.74
N VAL A 395 -4.15 -5.51 -20.47
CA VAL A 395 -3.57 -4.26 -19.93
C VAL A 395 -2.21 -3.96 -20.58
N TYR A 396 -1.40 -4.99 -20.83
CA TYR A 396 -0.12 -4.85 -21.54
C TYR A 396 -0.34 -4.38 -23.00
N GLU A 397 -1.26 -5.02 -23.71
CA GLU A 397 -1.60 -4.65 -25.10
C GLU A 397 -2.14 -3.22 -25.21
N ALA A 398 -2.88 -2.76 -24.20
CA ALA A 398 -3.37 -1.39 -24.11
C ALA A 398 -2.30 -0.36 -23.71
N GLY A 399 -1.03 -0.76 -23.51
CA GLY A 399 0.05 0.14 -23.12
C GLY A 399 0.03 0.56 -21.66
N GLY A 400 -0.73 -0.12 -20.79
CA GLY A 400 -0.89 0.26 -19.38
C GLY A 400 0.38 0.13 -18.54
N GLY A 401 1.36 -0.68 -18.97
CA GLY A 401 2.57 -0.96 -18.20
C GLY A 401 3.40 0.29 -17.89
N GLU A 402 3.65 1.14 -18.89
CA GLU A 402 4.42 2.38 -18.72
C GLU A 402 3.73 3.35 -17.76
N ILE A 403 2.42 3.57 -17.95
CA ILE A 403 1.63 4.50 -17.14
C ILE A 403 1.60 4.04 -15.67
N LEU A 404 1.40 2.73 -15.44
CA LEU A 404 1.41 2.17 -14.09
C LEU A 404 2.78 2.29 -13.41
N VAL A 405 3.90 2.13 -14.15
CA VAL A 405 5.24 2.37 -13.61
C VAL A 405 5.44 3.84 -13.25
N GLN A 406 4.97 4.78 -14.06
CA GLN A 406 5.01 6.20 -13.75
C GLN A 406 4.20 6.53 -12.49
N GLN A 407 3.05 5.90 -12.29
CA GLN A 407 2.22 6.09 -11.09
C GLN A 407 2.87 5.58 -9.79
N LEU A 408 3.85 4.67 -9.86
CA LEU A 408 4.62 4.25 -8.69
C LEU A 408 5.42 5.39 -8.03
N TYR A 409 5.70 6.47 -8.76
CA TYR A 409 6.34 7.69 -8.23
C TYR A 409 5.33 8.70 -7.68
N GLY A 410 4.04 8.38 -7.71
CA GLY A 410 2.97 9.26 -7.23
C GLY A 410 2.95 9.41 -5.72
N SER A 411 2.28 10.45 -5.24
CA SER A 411 2.12 10.75 -3.80
C SER A 411 0.87 10.11 -3.17
N CYS A 412 -0.06 9.57 -3.99
CA CYS A 412 -1.27 8.91 -3.49
C CYS A 412 -1.01 7.44 -3.17
N PRO A 413 -1.06 7.01 -1.89
CA PRO A 413 -0.76 5.64 -1.50
C PRO A 413 -1.66 4.60 -2.18
N SER A 414 -2.97 4.87 -2.30
CA SER A 414 -3.92 3.95 -2.96
C SER A 414 -3.55 3.70 -4.42
N THR A 415 -3.28 4.78 -5.17
CA THR A 415 -2.86 4.68 -6.58
C THR A 415 -1.56 3.89 -6.71
N VAL A 416 -0.57 4.17 -5.87
CA VAL A 416 0.73 3.46 -5.86
C VAL A 416 0.53 1.97 -5.53
N ALA A 417 -0.27 1.66 -4.51
CA ALA A 417 -0.54 0.28 -4.10
C ALA A 417 -1.24 -0.51 -5.20
N ASN A 418 -2.28 0.07 -5.83
CA ASN A 418 -3.05 -0.57 -6.89
C ASN A 418 -2.22 -0.73 -8.18
N SER A 419 -1.37 0.25 -8.50
CA SER A 419 -0.43 0.16 -9.62
C SER A 419 0.58 -0.96 -9.40
N ALA A 420 1.18 -1.05 -8.21
CA ALA A 420 2.09 -2.14 -7.86
C ALA A 420 1.40 -3.52 -7.90
N ALA A 421 0.13 -3.60 -7.44
CA ALA A 421 -0.67 -4.81 -7.50
C ALA A 421 -0.91 -5.26 -8.96
N THR A 422 -1.32 -4.32 -9.82
CA THR A 422 -1.59 -4.57 -11.25
C THR A 422 -0.31 -5.01 -11.96
N LEU A 423 0.81 -4.31 -11.77
CA LEU A 423 2.11 -4.68 -12.32
C LEU A 423 2.56 -6.07 -11.85
N GLY A 424 2.35 -6.40 -10.57
CA GLY A 424 2.63 -7.72 -10.03
C GLY A 424 1.76 -8.83 -10.66
N ASN A 425 0.49 -8.54 -10.95
CA ASN A 425 -0.40 -9.45 -11.65
C ASN A 425 0.03 -9.65 -13.12
N MET A 426 0.43 -8.56 -13.80
CA MET A 426 0.93 -8.57 -15.17
C MET A 426 2.24 -9.35 -15.30
N ALA A 427 3.14 -9.22 -14.34
CA ALA A 427 4.46 -9.86 -14.34
C ALA A 427 4.42 -11.40 -14.22
N GLY A 428 3.25 -12.01 -14.10
CA GLY A 428 3.07 -13.46 -14.15
C GLY A 428 3.53 -14.10 -15.47
N GLN A 429 3.45 -13.36 -16.58
CA GLN A 429 3.91 -13.79 -17.90
C GLN A 429 5.29 -13.20 -18.22
N GLU A 430 6.19 -14.00 -18.77
CA GLU A 430 7.59 -13.62 -19.05
C GLU A 430 7.70 -12.40 -19.98
N VAL A 431 6.95 -12.40 -21.09
CA VAL A 431 6.97 -11.29 -22.07
C VAL A 431 6.54 -9.97 -21.43
N VAL A 432 5.46 -10.01 -20.64
CA VAL A 432 4.94 -8.83 -19.94
C VAL A 432 5.90 -8.38 -18.84
N ARG A 433 6.50 -9.34 -18.13
CA ARG A 433 7.51 -9.09 -17.08
C ARG A 433 8.72 -8.35 -17.63
N CYS A 434 9.25 -8.79 -18.78
CA CYS A 434 10.36 -8.13 -19.47
C CYS A 434 9.98 -6.69 -19.89
N SER A 435 8.76 -6.48 -20.38
CA SER A 435 8.26 -5.15 -20.73
C SER A 435 8.16 -4.24 -19.50
N VAL A 436 7.58 -4.69 -18.40
CA VAL A 436 7.48 -3.93 -17.15
C VAL A 436 8.86 -3.53 -16.63
N LEU A 437 9.85 -4.43 -16.75
CA LEU A 437 11.25 -4.14 -16.37
C LEU A 437 11.88 -3.08 -17.25
N SER A 438 11.62 -3.10 -18.56
CA SER A 438 12.18 -2.10 -19.50
C SER A 438 11.72 -0.68 -19.21
N HIS A 439 10.55 -0.49 -18.58
CA HIS A 439 10.05 0.81 -18.12
C HIS A 439 10.62 1.25 -16.75
N GLY A 440 11.57 0.50 -16.16
CA GLY A 440 12.25 0.88 -14.92
C GLY A 440 11.47 0.62 -13.63
N ALA A 441 10.56 -0.35 -13.63
CA ALA A 441 9.70 -0.66 -12.49
C ALA A 441 10.47 -0.95 -11.19
N ILE A 442 11.65 -1.60 -11.27
CA ILE A 442 12.45 -1.92 -10.08
C ILE A 442 12.89 -0.67 -9.33
N ARG A 443 13.33 0.39 -10.02
CA ARG A 443 13.75 1.65 -9.36
C ARG A 443 12.60 2.32 -8.62
N ALA A 444 11.43 2.38 -9.26
CA ALA A 444 10.23 2.92 -8.64
C ALA A 444 9.82 2.11 -7.40
N LEU A 445 9.85 0.77 -7.48
CA LEU A 445 9.49 -0.12 -6.39
C LEU A 445 10.46 -0.03 -5.20
N VAL A 446 11.76 0.21 -5.43
CA VAL A 446 12.75 0.36 -4.33
C VAL A 446 12.38 1.50 -3.38
N GLU A 447 11.89 2.63 -3.89
CA GLU A 447 11.40 3.71 -3.02
C GLU A 447 10.13 3.29 -2.27
N ASN A 448 9.24 2.54 -2.92
CA ASN A 448 8.00 2.05 -2.31
C ASN A 448 8.23 0.99 -1.21
N LEU A 449 9.37 0.28 -1.23
CA LEU A 449 9.77 -0.60 -0.12
C LEU A 449 10.08 0.15 1.18
N LYS A 450 10.18 1.48 1.15
CA LYS A 450 10.41 2.36 2.31
C LYS A 450 9.13 3.04 2.78
N SER A 451 7.98 2.77 2.15
CA SER A 451 6.69 3.39 2.49
C SER A 451 6.26 3.06 3.92
N THR A 452 5.50 3.97 4.52
CA THR A 452 4.81 3.76 5.80
C THR A 452 3.42 3.13 5.62
N ASP A 453 2.89 3.17 4.39
CA ASP A 453 1.59 2.58 4.06
C ASP A 453 1.71 1.07 3.88
N THR A 454 0.86 0.32 4.58
CA THR A 454 0.89 -1.15 4.60
C THR A 454 0.51 -1.75 3.25
N GLN A 455 -0.47 -1.19 2.54
CA GLN A 455 -0.91 -1.72 1.25
C GLN A 455 0.14 -1.49 0.16
N VAL A 456 0.79 -0.34 0.20
CA VAL A 456 1.95 -0.06 -0.67
C VAL A 456 3.05 -1.09 -0.42
N LEU A 457 3.41 -1.34 0.85
CA LEU A 457 4.45 -2.33 1.20
C LEU A 457 4.07 -3.75 0.74
N VAL A 458 2.83 -4.19 0.98
CA VAL A 458 2.35 -5.53 0.56
C VAL A 458 2.49 -5.69 -0.95
N ASN A 459 1.95 -4.74 -1.72
CA ASN A 459 1.89 -4.86 -3.17
C ASN A 459 3.26 -4.62 -3.83
N ALA A 460 4.05 -3.65 -3.34
CA ALA A 460 5.40 -3.41 -3.85
C ALA A 460 6.32 -4.61 -3.59
N THR A 461 6.28 -5.18 -2.37
CA THR A 461 7.11 -6.35 -2.03
C THR A 461 6.71 -7.57 -2.85
N ARG A 462 5.40 -7.78 -3.07
CA ARG A 462 4.89 -8.85 -3.94
C ARG A 462 5.33 -8.65 -5.39
N CYS A 463 5.22 -7.43 -5.92
CA CYS A 463 5.65 -7.09 -7.26
C CYS A 463 7.16 -7.34 -7.45
N VAL A 464 7.99 -6.90 -6.50
CA VAL A 464 9.44 -7.18 -6.49
C VAL A 464 9.70 -8.69 -6.50
N ALA A 465 8.98 -9.47 -5.68
CA ALA A 465 9.16 -10.92 -5.63
C ALA A 465 8.89 -11.59 -6.98
N VAL A 466 7.86 -11.14 -7.71
CA VAL A 466 7.52 -11.67 -9.04
C VAL A 466 8.53 -11.21 -10.09
N LEU A 467 8.89 -9.93 -10.12
CA LEU A 467 9.87 -9.39 -11.08
C LEU A 467 11.26 -9.98 -10.89
N ALA A 468 11.67 -10.28 -9.67
CA ALA A 468 12.97 -10.84 -9.33
C ALA A 468 13.22 -12.26 -9.89
N HIS A 469 12.23 -12.90 -10.51
CA HIS A 469 12.46 -14.11 -11.29
C HIS A 469 13.41 -13.84 -12.47
N GLU A 470 13.40 -12.62 -13.02
CA GLU A 470 14.35 -12.22 -14.05
C GLU A 470 15.71 -11.85 -13.45
N LYS A 471 16.78 -12.25 -14.14
CA LYS A 471 18.16 -11.95 -13.72
C LYS A 471 18.43 -10.44 -13.75
N GLU A 472 17.93 -9.77 -14.76
CA GLU A 472 18.03 -8.33 -14.96
C GLU A 472 17.38 -7.55 -13.80
N ALA A 473 16.22 -8.01 -13.33
CA ALA A 473 15.53 -7.42 -12.17
C ALA A 473 16.35 -7.55 -10.89
N ARG A 474 16.98 -8.72 -10.65
CA ARG A 474 17.85 -8.92 -9.47
C ARG A 474 19.07 -8.02 -9.52
N ALA A 475 19.70 -7.91 -10.69
CA ALA A 475 20.84 -7.03 -10.89
C ALA A 475 20.47 -5.54 -10.72
N GLU A 476 19.28 -5.14 -11.19
CA GLU A 476 18.80 -3.77 -11.02
C GLU A 476 18.44 -3.48 -9.56
N LEU A 477 17.80 -4.44 -8.85
CA LEU A 477 17.48 -4.33 -7.43
C LEU A 477 18.74 -4.13 -6.58
N LEU A 478 19.82 -4.87 -6.91
CA LEU A 478 21.13 -4.71 -6.27
C LEU A 478 21.71 -3.32 -6.54
N ARG A 479 21.72 -2.88 -7.81
CA ARG A 479 22.27 -1.57 -8.22
C ARG A 479 21.50 -0.39 -7.63
N ALA A 480 20.18 -0.51 -7.52
CA ALA A 480 19.31 0.50 -6.94
C ALA A 480 19.31 0.51 -5.40
N GLY A 481 20.08 -0.37 -4.75
CA GLY A 481 20.14 -0.45 -3.28
C GLY A 481 18.88 -1.00 -2.62
N GLY A 482 18.04 -1.73 -3.35
CA GLY A 482 16.75 -2.25 -2.88
C GLY A 482 16.84 -3.44 -1.94
N LEU A 483 18.01 -4.12 -1.86
CA LEU A 483 18.18 -5.28 -0.98
C LEU A 483 18.15 -4.92 0.50
N GLN A 484 18.69 -3.76 0.89
CA GLN A 484 18.68 -3.33 2.29
C GLN A 484 17.26 -3.02 2.79
N PRO A 485 16.43 -2.20 2.11
CA PRO A 485 15.03 -2.02 2.46
C PRO A 485 14.28 -3.36 2.54
N LEU A 486 14.50 -4.26 1.58
CA LEU A 486 13.86 -5.57 1.56
C LEU A 486 14.21 -6.42 2.81
N VAL A 487 15.47 -6.45 3.21
CA VAL A 487 15.91 -7.13 4.44
C VAL A 487 15.37 -6.44 5.70
N ASN A 488 15.20 -5.11 5.68
CA ASN A 488 14.59 -4.38 6.78
C ASN A 488 13.12 -4.75 7.01
N LEU A 489 12.37 -5.11 5.96
CA LEU A 489 10.99 -5.59 6.05
C LEU A 489 10.86 -6.91 6.82
N LEU A 490 11.93 -7.68 7.03
CA LEU A 490 11.91 -8.83 7.93
C LEU A 490 11.65 -8.47 9.41
N ARG A 491 11.70 -7.19 9.78
CA ARG A 491 11.38 -6.70 11.13
C ARG A 491 9.90 -6.41 11.33
N THR A 492 9.12 -6.31 10.25
CA THR A 492 7.69 -5.94 10.33
C THR A 492 6.87 -6.98 11.08
N ASP A 493 5.83 -6.52 11.75
CA ASP A 493 4.82 -7.40 12.37
C ASP A 493 3.66 -7.71 11.42
N GLN A 494 3.59 -7.04 10.27
CA GLN A 494 2.59 -7.29 9.23
C GLN A 494 2.91 -8.61 8.51
N LYS A 495 2.02 -9.60 8.68
CA LYS A 495 2.24 -10.96 8.19
C LYS A 495 2.41 -11.05 6.68
N GLU A 496 1.62 -10.27 5.92
CA GLU A 496 1.66 -10.29 4.45
C GLU A 496 2.95 -9.67 3.92
N VAL A 497 3.37 -8.52 4.48
CA VAL A 497 4.64 -7.89 4.12
C VAL A 497 5.81 -8.83 4.42
N LEU A 498 5.82 -9.45 5.60
CA LEU A 498 6.85 -10.41 6.00
C LEU A 498 6.89 -11.62 5.06
N HIS A 499 5.73 -12.14 4.69
CA HIS A 499 5.59 -13.25 3.75
C HIS A 499 6.19 -12.90 2.37
N ASN A 500 5.77 -11.75 1.80
CA ASN A 500 6.25 -11.29 0.51
C ASN A 500 7.75 -10.95 0.53
N ALA A 501 8.25 -10.37 1.62
CA ALA A 501 9.68 -10.10 1.81
C ALA A 501 10.50 -11.40 1.84
N CYS A 502 10.03 -12.43 2.57
CA CYS A 502 10.67 -13.74 2.58
C CYS A 502 10.68 -14.38 1.18
N LEU A 503 9.57 -14.25 0.43
CA LEU A 503 9.49 -14.75 -0.94
C LEU A 503 10.48 -14.03 -1.85
N ALA A 504 10.53 -12.69 -1.80
CA ALA A 504 11.46 -11.89 -2.59
C ALA A 504 12.92 -12.23 -2.26
N ILE A 505 13.27 -12.37 -0.98
CA ILE A 505 14.60 -12.80 -0.54
C ILE A 505 14.93 -14.19 -1.08
N ASN A 506 13.97 -15.14 -1.01
CA ASN A 506 14.17 -16.49 -1.56
C ASN A 506 14.50 -16.45 -3.05
N VAL A 507 13.76 -15.67 -3.83
CA VAL A 507 13.99 -15.55 -5.29
C VAL A 507 15.32 -14.83 -5.56
N CYS A 508 15.63 -13.74 -4.88
CA CYS A 508 16.87 -12.98 -5.03
C CYS A 508 18.10 -13.79 -4.62
N SER A 509 17.95 -14.77 -3.72
CA SER A 509 19.04 -15.62 -3.26
C SER A 509 19.63 -16.52 -4.36
N SER A 510 18.95 -16.69 -5.49
CA SER A 510 19.48 -17.42 -6.65
C SER A 510 20.64 -16.70 -7.33
N ASP A 511 20.85 -15.43 -7.04
CA ASP A 511 21.97 -14.61 -7.53
C ASP A 511 23.00 -14.44 -6.43
N LEU A 512 24.22 -14.94 -6.64
CA LEU A 512 25.27 -14.94 -5.61
C LEU A 512 25.63 -13.54 -5.08
N PRO A 513 25.82 -12.50 -5.93
CA PRO A 513 26.04 -11.13 -5.44
C PRO A 513 24.91 -10.61 -4.54
N ALA A 514 23.67 -10.84 -4.91
CA ALA A 514 22.52 -10.44 -4.12
C ALA A 514 22.44 -11.21 -2.80
N ALA A 515 22.70 -12.52 -2.80
CA ALA A 515 22.72 -13.36 -1.61
C ALA A 515 23.79 -12.90 -0.61
N VAL A 516 25.00 -12.60 -1.10
CA VAL A 516 26.10 -12.09 -0.26
C VAL A 516 25.73 -10.76 0.39
N GLU A 517 25.15 -9.83 -0.40
CA GLU A 517 24.76 -8.52 0.11
C GLU A 517 23.61 -8.60 1.13
N MET A 518 22.61 -9.45 0.89
CA MET A 518 21.55 -9.69 1.87
C MET A 518 22.07 -10.29 3.18
N CYS A 519 23.08 -11.17 3.12
CA CYS A 519 23.74 -11.70 4.31
C CYS A 519 24.45 -10.60 5.11
N LYS A 520 25.14 -9.64 4.44
CA LYS A 520 25.75 -8.47 5.10
C LYS A 520 24.72 -7.61 5.85
N PHE A 521 23.52 -7.45 5.29
CA PHE A 521 22.42 -6.74 5.94
C PHE A 521 21.74 -7.52 7.06
N GLY A 522 22.24 -8.70 7.40
CA GLY A 522 21.76 -9.52 8.53
C GLY A 522 20.49 -10.31 8.22
N ALA A 523 20.26 -10.69 6.96
CA ALA A 523 19.07 -11.46 6.56
C ALA A 523 19.02 -12.84 7.22
N LEU A 524 20.16 -13.53 7.35
CA LEU A 524 20.22 -14.88 7.94
C LEU A 524 19.84 -14.90 9.42
N GLU A 525 20.38 -13.97 10.20
CA GLU A 525 20.12 -13.84 11.62
C GLU A 525 18.64 -13.54 11.88
N ARG A 526 18.06 -12.65 11.06
CA ARG A 526 16.63 -12.30 11.16
C ARG A 526 15.72 -13.44 10.76
N LEU A 527 16.01 -14.13 9.67
CA LEU A 527 15.25 -15.31 9.24
C LEU A 527 15.36 -16.44 10.29
N GLN A 528 16.49 -16.58 10.95
CA GLN A 528 16.63 -17.53 12.05
C GLN A 528 15.74 -17.16 13.24
N GLN A 529 15.72 -15.88 13.66
CA GLN A 529 14.85 -15.39 14.72
C GLN A 529 13.35 -15.59 14.36
N ILE A 530 12.96 -15.27 13.12
CA ILE A 530 11.60 -15.49 12.61
C ILE A 530 11.23 -16.98 12.68
N ASN A 531 12.12 -17.88 12.26
CA ASN A 531 11.87 -19.32 12.24
C ASN A 531 11.81 -19.95 13.64
N GLN A 532 12.43 -19.32 14.64
CA GLN A 532 12.33 -19.72 16.05
C GLN A 532 11.05 -19.21 16.72
N SER A 533 10.39 -18.21 16.16
CA SER A 533 9.13 -17.66 16.68
C SER A 533 7.95 -18.55 16.27
N ALA A 534 7.13 -18.95 17.23
CA ALA A 534 5.93 -19.76 16.99
C ALA A 534 4.87 -19.02 16.13
N THR A 535 4.84 -17.68 16.17
CA THR A 535 3.82 -16.86 15.51
C THR A 535 4.26 -16.26 14.18
N ARG A 536 5.57 -16.09 13.94
CA ARG A 536 6.13 -15.44 12.76
C ARG A 536 6.76 -16.42 11.77
N GLY A 537 7.09 -17.64 12.20
CA GLY A 537 7.71 -18.68 11.36
C GLY A 537 6.75 -19.17 10.25
N SER A 538 7.22 -19.26 9.03
CA SER A 538 6.47 -19.71 7.85
C SER A 538 7.31 -20.64 6.98
N SER A 539 6.68 -21.34 6.03
CA SER A 539 7.39 -22.10 5.00
C SER A 539 8.32 -21.21 4.17
N PHE A 540 7.89 -19.98 3.87
CA PHE A 540 8.68 -19.03 3.07
C PHE A 540 9.90 -18.50 3.81
N SER A 541 9.80 -18.22 5.11
CA SER A 541 10.97 -17.80 5.90
C SER A 541 12.01 -18.92 6.03
N ARG A 542 11.56 -20.18 6.12
CA ARG A 542 12.45 -21.36 6.09
C ARG A 542 13.12 -21.52 4.72
N LEU A 543 12.34 -21.41 3.63
CA LEU A 543 12.88 -21.51 2.28
C LEU A 543 13.88 -20.38 1.99
N ALA A 544 13.57 -19.14 2.34
CA ALA A 544 14.49 -18.01 2.18
C ALA A 544 15.83 -18.24 2.90
N ARG A 545 15.80 -18.77 4.15
CA ARG A 545 17.01 -19.11 4.88
C ARG A 545 17.80 -20.21 4.19
N ILE A 546 17.14 -21.26 3.73
CA ILE A 546 17.79 -22.39 3.03
C ILE A 546 18.43 -21.88 1.72
N SER A 547 17.72 -21.09 0.94
CA SER A 547 18.20 -20.55 -0.33
C SER A 547 19.41 -19.64 -0.14
N LEU A 548 19.39 -18.75 0.87
CA LEU A 548 20.55 -17.91 1.21
C LEU A 548 21.77 -18.75 1.62
N LEU A 549 21.58 -19.79 2.40
CA LEU A 549 22.66 -20.69 2.81
C LEU A 549 23.20 -21.48 1.62
N ASN A 550 22.34 -21.97 0.74
CA ASN A 550 22.75 -22.75 -0.43
C ASN A 550 23.48 -21.90 -1.47
N SER A 551 23.18 -20.62 -1.56
CA SER A 551 23.86 -19.68 -2.47
C SER A 551 25.21 -19.20 -1.91
N ASN A 552 25.46 -19.35 -0.62
CA ASN A 552 26.73 -18.99 0.00
C ASN A 552 27.23 -20.14 0.86
N LEU A 553 27.91 -21.10 0.20
CA LEU A 553 28.40 -22.34 0.86
C LEU A 553 29.43 -22.07 1.95
N SER A 554 30.22 -21.01 1.85
CA SER A 554 31.17 -20.60 2.89
C SER A 554 30.46 -20.21 4.18
N VAL A 555 29.39 -19.40 4.05
CA VAL A 555 28.53 -19.03 5.18
C VAL A 555 27.77 -20.26 5.71
N LYS A 556 27.23 -21.09 4.82
CA LYS A 556 26.57 -22.34 5.19
C LYS A 556 27.47 -23.22 6.04
N TYR A 557 28.72 -23.47 5.58
CA TYR A 557 29.68 -24.30 6.31
C TYR A 557 30.10 -23.70 7.64
N SER A 558 30.32 -22.40 7.69
CA SER A 558 30.67 -21.71 8.95
C SER A 558 29.54 -21.78 10.00
N LEU A 559 28.29 -21.66 9.58
CA LEU A 559 27.12 -21.67 10.50
C LEU A 559 26.68 -23.10 10.87
N THR A 560 26.68 -24.02 9.91
CA THR A 560 26.11 -25.36 10.10
C THR A 560 27.17 -26.43 10.37
N GLY A 561 28.42 -26.17 10.02
CA GLY A 561 29.50 -27.16 10.02
C GLY A 561 29.28 -28.29 9.02
N HIS A 562 28.37 -28.17 8.08
CA HIS A 562 27.97 -29.24 7.17
C HIS A 562 27.71 -28.75 5.75
N LEU A 563 28.32 -29.42 4.77
CA LEU A 563 27.96 -29.34 3.35
C LEU A 563 27.45 -30.71 2.88
N ALA A 564 26.30 -30.71 2.25
CA ALA A 564 25.67 -31.90 1.71
C ALA A 564 26.33 -32.36 0.41
N VAL A 565 25.96 -33.53 -0.08
CA VAL A 565 26.41 -34.07 -1.37
C VAL A 565 26.07 -33.15 -2.53
N THR A 566 24.94 -32.43 -2.43
CA THR A 566 24.46 -31.48 -3.43
C THR A 566 25.16 -30.12 -3.39
N ASP A 567 25.89 -29.83 -2.32
CA ASP A 567 26.62 -28.58 -2.15
C ASP A 567 28.00 -28.69 -2.82
N LEU A 568 28.07 -28.31 -4.09
CA LEU A 568 29.30 -28.39 -4.87
C LEU A 568 30.15 -27.13 -4.64
N ILE A 569 31.38 -27.32 -4.14
CA ILE A 569 32.30 -26.21 -3.88
C ILE A 569 32.82 -25.66 -5.21
N SER A 570 32.58 -24.35 -5.45
CA SER A 570 33.15 -23.59 -6.57
C SER A 570 34.39 -22.80 -6.15
N ASP A 571 35.06 -22.16 -7.13
CA ASP A 571 36.16 -21.23 -6.85
C ASP A 571 35.68 -20.07 -5.97
N GLY A 572 36.52 -19.69 -5.00
CA GLY A 572 36.19 -18.65 -4.02
C GLY A 572 35.47 -19.15 -2.76
N PHE A 573 35.30 -20.48 -2.62
CA PHE A 573 34.90 -21.04 -1.33
C PHE A 573 35.99 -20.83 -0.29
N TYR A 574 35.63 -20.41 0.91
CA TYR A 574 36.56 -20.21 2.03
C TYR A 574 35.97 -20.74 3.34
N ASP A 575 36.84 -21.24 4.18
CA ASP A 575 36.52 -21.69 5.54
C ASP A 575 37.00 -20.64 6.55
N ALA A 576 36.05 -19.83 7.06
CA ALA A 576 36.31 -18.82 8.09
C ALA A 576 36.27 -19.38 9.52
N GLY A 577 36.06 -20.69 9.69
CA GLY A 577 35.80 -21.28 11.00
C GLY A 577 34.36 -21.05 11.50
N LYS A 578 34.09 -21.44 12.74
CA LYS A 578 32.80 -21.19 13.38
C LYS A 578 32.79 -19.76 13.95
N PRO A 579 31.83 -18.89 13.55
CA PRO A 579 31.77 -17.53 14.06
C PRO A 579 31.40 -17.52 15.54
N PRO A 580 31.89 -16.56 16.32
CA PRO A 580 31.39 -16.30 17.66
C PRO A 580 29.90 -15.95 17.63
N ALA A 581 29.18 -16.28 18.71
CA ALA A 581 27.73 -15.97 18.79
C ALA A 581 27.46 -14.46 18.59
N GLY A 582 26.57 -14.13 17.64
CA GLY A 582 26.16 -12.76 17.36
C GLY A 582 27.06 -11.97 16.40
N GLN A 583 28.13 -12.58 15.87
CA GLN A 583 28.97 -11.97 14.82
C GLN A 583 28.54 -12.45 13.43
N SER A 584 28.46 -11.52 12.48
CA SER A 584 28.26 -11.82 11.06
C SER A 584 29.54 -12.40 10.44
N ILE A 585 29.38 -13.28 9.46
CA ILE A 585 30.50 -13.85 8.72
C ILE A 585 30.92 -12.82 7.66
N LEU A 586 32.17 -12.39 7.76
CA LEU A 586 32.76 -11.45 6.79
C LEU A 586 32.90 -12.12 5.41
N THR A 587 32.75 -11.32 4.37
CA THR A 587 32.99 -11.76 2.99
C THR A 587 34.49 -11.99 2.74
N LEU A 588 34.79 -12.78 1.72
CA LEU A 588 36.19 -13.03 1.33
C LEU A 588 36.93 -11.72 1.03
N LYS A 589 36.28 -10.75 0.40
CA LYS A 589 36.82 -9.41 0.15
C LYS A 589 37.20 -8.70 1.44
N GLU A 590 36.27 -8.60 2.39
CA GLU A 590 36.49 -7.96 3.69
C GLU A 590 37.61 -8.67 4.49
N LEU A 591 37.64 -10.03 4.44
CA LEU A 591 38.67 -10.81 5.10
C LEU A 591 40.05 -10.57 4.49
N SER A 592 40.14 -10.41 3.17
CA SER A 592 41.36 -10.20 2.44
C SER A 592 41.93 -8.78 2.51
N GLU A 593 41.07 -7.78 2.69
CA GLU A 593 41.43 -6.37 2.87
C GLU A 593 41.91 -6.07 4.30
N GLN A 594 41.73 -7.02 5.24
CA GLN A 594 42.17 -6.83 6.62
C GLN A 594 43.70 -7.02 6.73
N PRO A 595 44.40 -6.16 7.50
CA PRO A 595 45.82 -6.35 7.72
C PRO A 595 46.14 -7.67 8.42
N VAL A 596 47.31 -8.24 8.20
CA VAL A 596 47.77 -9.51 8.85
C VAL A 596 47.73 -9.35 10.38
N ASN A 597 47.13 -10.33 11.04
CA ASN A 597 47.03 -10.36 12.48
C ASN A 597 47.31 -11.78 13.04
N GLU A 598 48.22 -11.88 13.99
CA GLU A 598 48.61 -13.16 14.57
C GLU A 598 47.47 -13.82 15.36
N GLN A 599 46.62 -13.06 15.98
CA GLN A 599 45.52 -13.56 16.81
C GLN A 599 44.26 -13.98 15.98
N ARG A 600 44.20 -13.61 14.70
CA ARG A 600 43.09 -14.04 13.86
C ARG A 600 43.32 -15.45 13.30
N PRO A 601 42.24 -16.24 13.22
CA PRO A 601 42.32 -17.56 12.59
C PRO A 601 42.75 -17.46 11.12
N ILE A 602 43.39 -18.46 10.64
CA ILE A 602 43.75 -18.63 9.23
C ILE A 602 42.47 -19.05 8.48
N ILE A 603 42.25 -18.43 7.34
CA ILE A 603 41.13 -18.69 6.47
C ILE A 603 41.66 -19.45 5.26
N VAL A 604 41.18 -20.66 5.08
CA VAL A 604 41.59 -21.49 3.96
C VAL A 604 40.67 -21.26 2.78
N ILE A 605 41.23 -20.95 1.62
CA ILE A 605 40.47 -20.65 0.39
C ILE A 605 40.75 -21.68 -0.71
N ASN A 606 39.70 -21.96 -1.50
CA ASN A 606 39.76 -22.75 -2.73
C ASN A 606 39.77 -21.78 -3.93
N THR A 607 40.87 -21.63 -4.62
CA THR A 607 41.01 -20.82 -5.83
C THR A 607 41.69 -21.62 -6.93
N ALA A 608 40.93 -22.07 -7.93
CA ALA A 608 41.43 -22.80 -9.08
C ALA A 608 41.27 -22.07 -10.41
N LYS A 609 40.95 -20.79 -10.41
CA LYS A 609 40.87 -19.97 -11.62
C LYS A 609 42.27 -19.73 -12.16
N ALA A 610 42.50 -20.12 -13.40
CA ALA A 610 43.70 -19.72 -14.13
C ALA A 610 43.67 -18.21 -14.34
N VAL A 611 44.55 -17.47 -13.65
CA VAL A 611 44.88 -16.13 -14.02
C VAL A 611 45.94 -16.23 -15.09
N THR A 612 45.71 -15.68 -16.28
CA THR A 612 46.78 -15.52 -17.28
C THR A 612 47.84 -14.57 -16.69
N LEU A 613 48.84 -15.15 -16.05
CA LEU A 613 50.02 -14.43 -15.65
C LEU A 613 50.83 -14.12 -16.91
N ASP A 614 50.96 -12.83 -17.19
CA ASP A 614 51.99 -12.35 -18.12
C ASP A 614 53.38 -12.71 -17.53
N VAL A 615 53.98 -13.79 -18.08
CA VAL A 615 55.22 -14.44 -17.60
C VAL A 615 56.45 -13.51 -17.75
N ARG A 616 56.26 -12.17 -17.93
CA ARG A 616 57.35 -11.21 -18.18
C ARG A 616 57.93 -10.55 -16.93
N GLU A 617 57.37 -10.71 -15.73
CA GLU A 617 57.91 -10.02 -14.55
C GLU A 617 58.67 -10.83 -13.53
N VAL A 618 58.89 -12.14 -13.74
CA VAL A 618 59.65 -12.98 -12.79
C VAL A 618 61.07 -13.38 -13.30
N ARG A 619 61.50 -12.89 -14.45
CA ARG A 619 62.82 -13.22 -15.01
C ARG A 619 63.88 -12.10 -15.02
N ASN A 620 63.63 -10.97 -14.38
CA ASN A 620 64.62 -9.90 -14.34
C ASN A 620 65.11 -9.59 -12.91
N SER A 621 65.67 -10.56 -12.26
CA SER A 621 66.59 -10.28 -11.16
C SER A 621 67.75 -11.26 -11.14
N ASN A 622 68.44 -11.46 -12.23
CA ASN A 622 69.83 -11.94 -12.29
C ASN A 622 70.24 -12.08 -13.77
N GLN A 623 70.87 -11.07 -14.32
CA GLN A 623 72.09 -11.08 -15.16
C GLN A 623 72.24 -9.75 -15.90
N SER A 624 73.31 -9.16 -15.62
CA SER A 624 74.01 -8.07 -16.32
C SER A 624 74.25 -8.32 -17.79
N GLU A 625 73.99 -7.25 -18.56
CA GLU A 625 74.45 -6.82 -19.90
C GLU A 625 75.55 -7.63 -20.67
N PRO A 626 75.80 -7.45 -22.03
CA PRO A 626 75.70 -6.24 -22.82
C PRO A 626 75.18 -6.37 -24.29
N ASP A 627 74.87 -5.18 -24.83
CA ASP A 627 74.97 -4.65 -26.19
C ASP A 627 74.74 -5.51 -27.42
N THR A 628 73.93 -5.08 -28.35
CA THR A 628 74.26 -4.46 -29.68
C THR A 628 73.04 -4.29 -30.57
N CYS A 629 72.92 -3.08 -31.09
CA CYS A 629 72.48 -2.62 -32.43
C CYS A 629 71.48 -3.46 -33.28
N SER A 630 70.37 -2.98 -33.73
CA SER A 630 70.17 -2.16 -34.96
C SER A 630 68.77 -2.15 -35.51
N LYS A 631 68.33 -0.94 -35.81
CA LYS A 631 67.56 -0.40 -36.94
C LYS A 631 66.29 -1.05 -37.50
N GLY A 632 65.26 -0.16 -37.60
CA GLY A 632 64.36 -0.04 -38.73
C GLY A 632 62.89 0.01 -38.29
N GLY A 633 62.27 1.05 -38.23
CA GLY A 633 61.54 1.90 -39.23
C GLY A 633 60.12 1.40 -39.31
N SER A 634 59.09 2.13 -39.24
CA SER A 634 58.64 3.41 -39.73
C SER A 634 57.17 3.65 -39.43
N ARG A 635 56.89 4.87 -38.99
CA ARG A 635 55.70 5.71 -39.38
C ARG A 635 54.30 5.13 -39.22
N THR A 636 53.29 5.80 -38.71
CA THR A 636 52.79 7.20 -38.69
C THR A 636 51.43 7.09 -38.01
N THR A 637 50.81 7.96 -37.36
CA THR A 637 50.59 9.37 -37.33
C THR A 637 49.77 9.78 -36.07
N ARG A 638 50.17 10.89 -35.52
CA ARG A 638 49.43 11.74 -34.61
C ARG A 638 48.46 12.61 -35.46
N PRO A 639 47.60 13.55 -34.92
CA PRO A 639 47.84 14.53 -33.85
C PRO A 639 46.59 14.89 -32.99
N ILE A 640 46.79 15.53 -31.83
CA ILE A 640 46.90 16.98 -31.49
C ILE A 640 45.51 17.59 -31.11
N TYR A 641 45.26 18.36 -30.07
CA TYR A 641 45.74 19.53 -29.36
C TYR A 641 44.76 19.84 -28.20
N LEU A 642 44.89 20.56 -27.15
CA LEU A 642 45.69 21.66 -26.58
C LEU A 642 45.13 21.90 -25.19
N GLN A 643 45.87 22.03 -24.15
CA GLN A 643 46.50 23.15 -23.43
C GLN A 643 45.56 24.34 -23.08
N HIS A 644 45.52 24.70 -21.81
CA HIS A 644 46.17 25.85 -21.12
C HIS A 644 45.42 26.05 -19.75
N ARG A 645 45.96 26.41 -18.68
CA ARG A 645 47.11 27.17 -18.08
C ARG A 645 46.62 27.82 -16.77
N LYS A 646 47.37 27.56 -15.70
CA LYS A 646 47.84 28.40 -14.57
C LYS A 646 46.98 29.54 -13.96
N LYS A 647 46.92 29.53 -12.59
CA LYS A 647 47.64 30.39 -11.64
C LYS A 647 47.21 30.04 -10.21
N LYS A 648 48.08 29.74 -9.37
CA LYS A 648 48.82 30.28 -8.20
C LYS A 648 48.07 31.38 -7.42
N GLU A 649 47.93 31.13 -6.09
CA GLU A 649 48.50 31.82 -5.00
C GLU A 649 48.00 31.33 -3.63
N ASP A 650 48.91 30.90 -2.83
CA ASP A 650 49.34 31.05 -1.45
C ASP A 650 48.31 31.48 -0.39
N ASN A 651 48.11 30.72 0.71
CA ASN A 651 48.70 31.03 1.99
C ASN A 651 48.36 30.01 3.10
N LYS A 652 49.40 29.43 3.66
CA LYS A 652 49.77 29.17 5.09
C LYS A 652 48.78 28.61 6.09
N GLN A 653 49.24 27.44 6.60
CA GLN A 653 49.37 27.02 8.00
C GLN A 653 48.11 26.56 8.77
N LYS A 654 48.01 25.24 8.98
CA LYS A 654 48.21 24.62 10.30
C LYS A 654 48.47 23.13 10.14
N GLU A 655 49.57 22.69 10.64
CA GLU A 655 49.94 21.31 10.93
C GLU A 655 48.92 20.72 11.92
N GLU A 656 48.27 19.62 11.57
CA GLU A 656 47.79 18.60 12.47
C GLU A 656 48.21 17.25 11.92
N ASP A 657 49.00 16.58 12.70
CA ASP A 657 49.57 15.25 12.58
C ASP A 657 48.47 14.24 12.19
N GLN A 658 48.47 13.74 10.95
CA GLN A 658 47.73 12.55 10.54
C GLN A 658 48.76 11.49 10.14
N THR A 659 48.99 10.58 11.05
CA THR A 659 49.64 9.33 10.81
C THR A 659 49.00 8.64 9.58
N GLU A 660 49.67 8.70 8.46
CA GLU A 660 49.30 7.92 7.26
C GLU A 660 49.42 6.45 7.57
N THR A 661 48.28 5.76 7.70
CA THR A 661 48.21 4.31 7.59
C THR A 661 48.66 3.88 6.20
N PRO A 662 49.57 2.93 6.04
CA PRO A 662 50.06 2.48 4.74
C PRO A 662 48.87 1.97 3.93
N LYS A 663 48.60 2.58 2.78
CA LYS A 663 47.62 2.12 1.78
C LYS A 663 48.05 0.72 1.35
N GLY A 664 47.37 -0.30 1.86
CA GLY A 664 47.58 -1.69 1.46
C GLY A 664 47.39 -1.83 -0.05
N LYS A 665 48.28 -2.50 -0.71
CA LYS A 665 48.16 -2.92 -2.12
C LYS A 665 46.77 -3.60 -2.28
N PRO A 666 46.03 -3.34 -3.35
CA PRO A 666 44.73 -3.98 -3.59
C PRO A 666 44.97 -5.52 -3.63
N TRP A 667 44.16 -6.23 -2.84
CA TRP A 667 44.21 -7.68 -2.79
C TRP A 667 43.95 -8.29 -4.18
N LYS A 668 44.90 -9.09 -4.64
CA LYS A 668 44.77 -9.89 -5.84
C LYS A 668 44.57 -11.32 -5.42
N MET A 669 43.45 -11.94 -5.77
CA MET A 669 43.22 -13.35 -5.51
C MET A 669 44.35 -14.13 -6.14
N MET A 670 45.17 -14.83 -5.31
CA MET A 670 46.33 -15.58 -5.78
C MET A 670 45.84 -16.88 -6.43
N ASP A 671 46.50 -17.23 -7.55
CA ASP A 671 46.26 -18.49 -8.23
C ASP A 671 46.88 -19.63 -7.40
N ASP A 672 46.09 -20.66 -7.14
CA ASP A 672 46.57 -21.85 -6.45
C ASP A 672 47.08 -22.90 -7.47
N VAL A 673 48.31 -22.71 -7.91
CA VAL A 673 48.96 -23.57 -8.90
C VAL A 673 49.05 -25.03 -8.42
N PHE A 674 49.25 -25.23 -7.12
CA PHE A 674 49.34 -26.57 -6.54
C PHE A 674 48.01 -27.29 -6.56
N LEU A 675 46.92 -26.62 -6.26
CA LEU A 675 45.58 -27.15 -6.38
C LEU A 675 45.25 -27.52 -7.83
N GLN A 676 45.71 -26.74 -8.81
CA GLN A 676 45.56 -27.06 -10.24
C GLN A 676 46.28 -28.34 -10.64
N VAL A 677 47.52 -28.55 -10.15
CA VAL A 677 48.28 -29.79 -10.38
C VAL A 677 47.51 -30.96 -9.81
N LEU A 678 47.04 -30.88 -8.56
CA LEU A 678 46.28 -31.96 -7.92
C LEU A 678 44.95 -32.25 -8.65
N LEU A 679 44.29 -31.23 -9.18
CA LEU A 679 43.07 -31.39 -9.97
C LEU A 679 43.35 -32.09 -11.30
N LYS A 680 44.49 -31.79 -11.95
CA LYS A 680 44.91 -32.45 -13.19
C LYS A 680 45.22 -33.91 -12.93
N GLU A 681 45.99 -34.18 -11.89
CA GLU A 681 46.33 -35.57 -11.48
C GLU A 681 45.08 -36.37 -11.13
N ALA A 682 44.16 -35.80 -10.36
CA ALA A 682 42.89 -36.44 -10.00
C ALA A 682 42.06 -36.79 -11.25
N LYS A 683 42.03 -35.91 -12.25
CA LYS A 683 41.30 -36.17 -13.50
C LYS A 683 41.95 -37.24 -14.36
N GLU A 684 43.29 -37.26 -14.43
CA GLU A 684 44.03 -38.17 -15.28
C GLU A 684 44.17 -39.58 -14.69
N SER A 685 44.32 -39.69 -13.35
CA SER A 685 44.57 -40.95 -12.68
C SER A 685 43.35 -41.58 -11.99
N ILE A 686 42.36 -40.79 -11.56
CA ILE A 686 41.27 -41.29 -10.74
C ILE A 686 39.96 -41.48 -11.54
N ILE A 687 39.59 -40.53 -12.43
CA ILE A 687 38.39 -40.66 -13.26
C ILE A 687 38.36 -41.95 -14.09
N PRO A 688 39.52 -42.45 -14.66
CA PRO A 688 39.50 -43.68 -15.45
C PRO A 688 39.21 -44.95 -14.66
N LEU A 689 39.27 -44.91 -13.30
CA LEU A 689 38.98 -46.08 -12.48
C LEU A 689 37.49 -46.41 -12.54
N SER A 690 37.16 -47.68 -12.70
CA SER A 690 35.76 -48.15 -12.92
C SER A 690 35.00 -48.36 -11.62
N ASP A 691 35.67 -48.50 -10.48
CA ASP A 691 35.03 -48.71 -9.18
C ASP A 691 35.03 -47.43 -8.34
N GLU A 692 33.86 -46.96 -7.93
CA GLU A 692 33.70 -45.77 -7.08
C GLU A 692 34.46 -45.89 -5.74
N ARG A 693 34.63 -47.10 -5.21
CA ARG A 693 35.40 -47.34 -3.96
C ARG A 693 36.90 -47.14 -4.19
N GLU A 694 37.37 -47.62 -5.32
CA GLU A 694 38.77 -47.47 -5.71
C GLU A 694 39.07 -45.99 -6.04
N GLN A 695 38.14 -45.29 -6.73
CA GLN A 695 38.22 -43.84 -6.97
C GLN A 695 38.34 -43.07 -5.64
N CYS A 696 37.48 -43.39 -4.68
CA CYS A 696 37.47 -42.76 -3.36
C CYS A 696 38.78 -43.01 -2.60
N ALA A 697 39.27 -44.25 -2.60
CA ALA A 697 40.51 -44.61 -1.96
C ALA A 697 41.74 -43.96 -2.62
N ALA A 698 41.76 -43.89 -3.96
CA ALA A 698 42.83 -43.22 -4.71
C ALA A 698 42.85 -41.71 -4.42
N LEU A 699 41.68 -41.05 -4.42
CA LEU A 699 41.59 -39.65 -4.07
C LEU A 699 42.01 -39.35 -2.63
N ALA A 700 41.68 -40.23 -1.69
CA ALA A 700 42.11 -40.10 -0.30
C ALA A 700 43.64 -40.21 -0.14
N ARG A 701 44.27 -41.13 -0.87
CA ARG A 701 45.74 -41.24 -0.92
C ARG A 701 46.38 -39.99 -1.50
N LEU A 702 45.90 -39.52 -2.64
CA LEU A 702 46.37 -38.28 -3.26
C LEU A 702 46.31 -37.09 -2.30
N VAL A 703 45.19 -36.91 -1.61
CA VAL A 703 45.02 -35.83 -0.62
C VAL A 703 45.99 -36.01 0.55
N SER A 704 46.13 -37.22 1.03
CA SER A 704 47.06 -37.52 2.13
C SER A 704 48.50 -37.23 1.77
N GLU A 705 48.96 -37.67 0.60
CA GLU A 705 50.31 -37.43 0.08
C GLU A 705 50.59 -35.94 -0.11
N ALA A 706 49.63 -35.18 -0.69
CA ALA A 706 49.73 -33.74 -0.87
C ALA A 706 49.86 -32.96 0.46
N MET A 707 49.41 -33.53 1.58
CA MET A 707 49.40 -32.86 2.89
C MET A 707 50.27 -33.53 3.93
N GLY A 708 51.36 -34.22 3.49
CA GLY A 708 52.40 -34.74 4.38
C GLY A 708 52.33 -36.25 4.68
N GLY A 709 51.51 -36.99 3.91
CA GLY A 709 51.41 -38.45 4.00
C GLY A 709 50.54 -38.96 5.16
N ALA A 710 50.49 -40.28 5.33
CA ALA A 710 49.78 -40.92 6.43
C ALA A 710 50.48 -40.64 7.77
N VAL A 711 49.70 -40.37 8.81
CA VAL A 711 50.19 -40.06 10.16
C VAL A 711 49.67 -41.09 11.17
N GLU A 712 50.59 -41.76 11.89
CA GLU A 712 50.17 -42.61 12.98
C GLU A 712 49.44 -41.86 14.08
N MET A 713 48.44 -42.45 14.70
CA MET A 713 47.58 -41.78 15.69
C MET A 713 48.39 -41.22 16.87
N GLU A 714 49.41 -41.91 17.27
CA GLU A 714 50.29 -41.54 18.38
C GLU A 714 51.22 -40.36 18.02
N LYS A 715 51.55 -40.18 16.75
CA LYS A 715 52.42 -39.11 16.24
C LYS A 715 51.69 -37.87 15.74
N LEU A 716 50.36 -37.80 15.91
CA LEU A 716 49.57 -36.66 15.45
C LEU A 716 50.05 -35.32 16.04
N HIS A 717 50.56 -35.34 17.28
CA HIS A 717 51.07 -34.16 17.97
C HIS A 717 52.40 -33.65 17.40
N GLU A 718 53.13 -34.50 16.66
CA GLU A 718 54.39 -34.15 16.02
C GLU A 718 54.23 -33.42 14.69
N VAL A 719 53.01 -33.41 14.11
CA VAL A 719 52.71 -32.70 12.85
C VAL A 719 52.79 -31.20 13.04
N PRO A 720 53.77 -30.46 12.48
CA PRO A 720 54.00 -29.05 12.75
C PRO A 720 53.06 -28.14 11.89
N TRP A 721 51.76 -28.45 11.86
CA TRP A 721 50.79 -27.76 11.02
C TRP A 721 50.59 -26.29 11.37
N LEU A 722 50.65 -25.93 12.67
CA LEU A 722 50.51 -24.54 13.12
C LEU A 722 51.71 -23.70 12.69
N LEU A 723 52.93 -24.25 12.80
CA LEU A 723 54.15 -23.57 12.37
C LEU A 723 54.08 -23.32 10.85
N HIS A 724 53.75 -24.37 10.09
CA HIS A 724 53.60 -24.28 8.64
C HIS A 724 52.55 -23.20 8.21
N LEU A 725 51.38 -23.15 8.83
CA LEU A 725 50.40 -22.14 8.53
C LEU A 725 50.87 -20.74 8.93
N SER A 726 51.61 -20.58 10.01
CA SER A 726 52.21 -19.32 10.42
C SER A 726 53.26 -18.83 9.43
N GLU A 727 54.08 -19.74 8.89
CA GLU A 727 55.02 -19.45 7.83
C GLU A 727 54.30 -18.97 6.56
N LEU A 728 53.25 -19.68 6.12
CA LEU A 728 52.46 -19.29 4.96
C LEU A 728 51.79 -17.92 5.16
N LYS A 729 51.22 -17.63 6.32
CA LYS A 729 50.64 -16.35 6.67
C LYS A 729 51.65 -15.20 6.56
N PHE A 730 52.86 -15.46 7.06
CA PHE A 730 53.97 -14.49 6.97
C PHE A 730 54.44 -14.28 5.54
N LEU A 731 54.61 -15.34 4.75
CA LEU A 731 55.00 -15.25 3.34
C LEU A 731 53.95 -14.53 2.48
N LEU A 732 52.69 -14.82 2.71
CA LEU A 732 51.58 -14.24 1.94
C LEU A 732 51.17 -12.86 2.44
N GLN A 733 51.68 -12.41 3.58
CA GLN A 733 51.23 -11.17 4.25
C GLN A 733 49.68 -11.12 4.36
N SER A 734 49.03 -12.26 4.61
CA SER A 734 47.58 -12.42 4.64
C SER A 734 47.16 -13.55 5.58
N ASN A 735 46.03 -13.39 6.26
CA ASN A 735 45.39 -14.49 6.99
C ASN A 735 44.60 -15.45 6.07
N VAL A 736 44.46 -15.12 4.78
CA VAL A 736 43.80 -15.95 3.77
C VAL A 736 44.86 -16.80 3.04
N VAL A 737 44.77 -18.13 3.18
CA VAL A 737 45.77 -19.08 2.65
C VAL A 737 45.11 -20.00 1.62
N PRO A 738 45.64 -20.09 0.39
CA PRO A 738 45.23 -21.08 -0.61
C PRO A 738 45.47 -22.52 -0.13
N ILE A 739 44.48 -23.39 -0.35
CA ILE A 739 44.51 -24.76 0.19
C ILE A 739 45.63 -25.63 -0.38
N GLY A 740 45.99 -25.43 -1.67
CA GLY A 740 47.07 -26.19 -2.32
C GLY A 740 48.46 -25.87 -1.77
N LEU A 741 48.66 -24.74 -1.08
CA LEU A 741 49.89 -24.38 -0.43
C LEU A 741 50.11 -25.15 0.91
N ILE A 742 49.07 -25.76 1.45
CA ILE A 742 49.12 -26.45 2.73
C ILE A 742 49.66 -27.87 2.54
N ASN A 743 50.95 -28.03 2.68
CA ASN A 743 51.60 -29.33 2.54
C ASN A 743 51.79 -30.09 3.86
N ARG A 744 51.37 -29.55 5.00
CA ARG A 744 51.33 -30.17 6.32
C ARG A 744 49.97 -29.94 6.96
N GLY A 745 48.97 -30.67 6.47
CA GLY A 745 47.57 -30.49 6.86
C GLY A 745 47.04 -31.53 7.82
N ILE A 746 46.21 -31.15 8.76
CA ILE A 746 45.43 -32.02 9.65
C ILE A 746 44.02 -32.27 9.11
N TYR A 747 43.18 -32.97 9.86
CA TYR A 747 41.85 -33.42 9.48
C TYR A 747 41.01 -32.37 8.72
N CYS A 748 40.91 -31.12 9.20
CA CYS A 748 40.12 -30.09 8.58
C CYS A 748 40.63 -29.66 7.19
N HIS A 749 41.97 -29.57 7.04
CA HIS A 749 42.58 -29.18 5.78
C HIS A 749 42.44 -30.29 4.73
N ARG A 750 42.67 -31.55 5.15
CA ARG A 750 42.55 -32.74 4.29
C ARG A 750 41.10 -32.95 3.85
N ALA A 751 40.13 -32.82 4.77
CA ALA A 751 38.72 -32.96 4.44
C ALA A 751 38.22 -31.87 3.47
N LEU A 752 38.70 -30.63 3.64
CA LEU A 752 38.39 -29.56 2.71
C LEU A 752 39.00 -29.80 1.32
N LEU A 753 40.30 -30.21 1.25
CA LEU A 753 40.94 -30.53 -0.02
C LEU A 753 40.24 -31.70 -0.70
N PHE A 754 39.89 -32.76 0.04
CA PHE A 754 39.16 -33.88 -0.50
C PHE A 754 37.83 -33.45 -1.12
N LYS A 755 37.03 -32.61 -0.42
CA LYS A 755 35.79 -32.06 -0.94
C LYS A 755 36.00 -31.23 -2.22
N CYS A 756 37.05 -30.39 -2.22
CA CYS A 756 37.38 -29.58 -3.39
C CYS A 756 37.69 -30.41 -4.62
N LEU A 757 38.51 -31.46 -4.46
CA LEU A 757 38.88 -32.35 -5.57
C LEU A 757 37.74 -33.27 -5.99
N ALA A 758 37.02 -33.87 -5.03
CA ALA A 758 35.88 -34.77 -5.27
C ALA A 758 34.80 -34.08 -6.09
N ASP A 759 34.37 -32.85 -5.72
CA ASP A 759 33.36 -32.09 -6.43
C ASP A 759 33.76 -31.76 -7.89
N ARG A 760 35.09 -31.57 -8.12
CA ARG A 760 35.61 -31.26 -9.47
C ARG A 760 35.73 -32.48 -10.38
N ILE A 761 35.84 -33.69 -9.80
CA ILE A 761 35.83 -34.96 -10.56
C ILE A 761 34.48 -35.65 -10.61
N GLY A 762 33.43 -35.00 -10.04
CA GLY A 762 32.06 -35.52 -10.04
C GLY A 762 31.76 -36.57 -8.96
N MET A 763 32.63 -36.73 -7.96
CA MET A 763 32.41 -37.67 -6.85
C MET A 763 31.54 -37.04 -5.75
N SER A 764 30.43 -37.70 -5.45
CA SER A 764 29.48 -37.23 -4.43
C SER A 764 30.00 -37.42 -3.01
N CYS A 765 30.32 -36.34 -2.31
CA CYS A 765 30.75 -36.40 -0.91
C CYS A 765 30.20 -35.24 -0.08
N THR A 766 30.09 -35.41 1.23
CA THR A 766 29.81 -34.37 2.20
C THR A 766 31.09 -33.78 2.77
N LEU A 767 30.98 -32.63 3.44
CA LEU A 767 32.02 -32.08 4.32
C LEU A 767 31.39 -31.79 5.67
N VAL A 768 31.88 -32.42 6.73
CA VAL A 768 31.36 -32.31 8.09
C VAL A 768 32.42 -31.76 9.02
N ARG A 769 32.13 -30.75 9.80
CA ARG A 769 33.00 -30.20 10.85
C ARG A 769 32.66 -30.84 12.19
N GLY A 770 33.65 -31.34 12.87
CA GLY A 770 33.59 -31.77 14.25
C GLY A 770 34.17 -30.72 15.21
N GLU A 771 34.36 -31.13 16.46
CA GLU A 771 35.05 -30.33 17.48
C GLU A 771 36.59 -30.44 17.33
N TYR A 772 37.30 -29.48 17.93
CA TYR A 772 38.79 -29.48 17.98
C TYR A 772 39.49 -29.58 16.62
N ASN A 773 39.08 -28.78 15.63
CA ASN A 773 39.59 -28.75 14.25
C ASN A 773 39.49 -30.11 13.51
N ARG A 774 38.60 -30.98 13.95
CA ARG A 774 38.25 -32.19 13.19
C ARG A 774 37.29 -31.87 12.08
N ALA A 775 37.47 -32.50 10.95
CA ALA A 775 36.50 -32.54 9.87
C ALA A 775 36.68 -33.88 9.12
N TRP A 776 35.63 -34.31 8.45
CA TRP A 776 35.63 -35.54 7.66
C TRP A 776 34.69 -35.43 6.48
N ASN A 777 34.85 -36.39 5.56
CA ASN A 777 33.99 -36.52 4.39
C ASN A 777 33.22 -37.83 4.49
N GLU A 778 31.94 -37.81 4.14
CA GLU A 778 31.10 -38.97 4.01
C GLU A 778 30.78 -39.20 2.53
N VAL A 779 30.86 -40.43 2.06
CA VAL A 779 30.55 -40.86 0.69
C VAL A 779 29.39 -41.85 0.71
N LEU A 780 28.56 -41.85 -0.32
CA LEU A 780 27.47 -42.80 -0.52
C LEU A 780 27.92 -43.81 -1.58
N LEU A 781 28.13 -45.06 -1.17
CA LEU A 781 28.61 -46.13 -2.09
C LEU A 781 27.62 -47.28 -2.08
N PHE A 782 27.40 -47.89 -3.24
CA PHE A 782 26.55 -49.06 -3.34
C PHE A 782 27.31 -50.32 -2.86
N ASN A 783 26.64 -51.15 -2.02
CA ASN A 783 27.10 -52.45 -1.64
C ASN A 783 26.59 -53.50 -2.64
N GLY A 784 27.31 -53.80 -3.70
CA GLY A 784 26.89 -54.81 -4.65
C GLY A 784 28.00 -55.23 -5.61
N ASN A 785 28.36 -56.52 -5.60
CA ASN A 785 28.99 -57.16 -6.75
C ASN A 785 28.00 -57.16 -7.93
N PRO A 786 28.41 -56.85 -9.16
CA PRO A 786 27.54 -56.80 -10.32
C PRO A 786 27.13 -58.17 -10.87
N SER A 787 26.86 -59.15 -10.01
CA SER A 787 26.42 -60.48 -10.44
C SER A 787 24.99 -60.78 -9.97
N ARG A 788 24.06 -60.69 -10.95
CA ARG A 788 22.71 -61.30 -10.98
C ARG A 788 21.84 -61.16 -9.74
N ASN A 789 21.15 -60.03 -9.65
CA ASN A 789 19.69 -59.90 -9.44
C ASN A 789 19.38 -58.45 -9.09
N GLN A 790 18.64 -57.80 -9.96
CA GLN A 790 18.05 -56.49 -9.79
C GLN A 790 17.02 -56.52 -8.66
N HIS A 791 17.42 -56.13 -7.44
CA HIS A 791 16.50 -55.49 -6.47
C HIS A 791 17.34 -54.55 -5.59
N SER A 792 17.23 -53.24 -5.84
CA SER A 792 17.59 -52.04 -5.09
C SER A 792 18.43 -52.25 -3.82
N SER A 793 19.78 -52.33 -3.95
CA SER A 793 20.67 -52.12 -2.80
C SER A 793 20.67 -50.62 -2.47
N LYS A 794 20.19 -50.22 -1.29
CA LYS A 794 20.30 -48.83 -0.82
C LYS A 794 21.78 -48.45 -0.70
N PRO A 795 22.18 -47.23 -1.13
CA PRO A 795 23.54 -46.76 -0.92
C PRO A 795 23.86 -46.68 0.57
N CYS A 796 25.01 -47.16 0.94
CA CYS A 796 25.52 -47.09 2.32
C CYS A 796 26.46 -45.91 2.48
N ARG A 797 26.39 -45.25 3.64
CA ARG A 797 27.26 -44.13 3.99
C ARG A 797 28.54 -44.64 4.62
N TYR A 798 29.68 -44.09 4.17
CA TYR A 798 31.02 -44.37 4.69
C TYR A 798 31.76 -43.08 4.99
N ILE A 799 32.55 -43.06 6.07
CA ILE A 799 33.51 -42.00 6.38
C ILE A 799 34.85 -42.39 5.74
N VAL A 800 35.47 -41.44 5.03
CA VAL A 800 36.77 -41.64 4.36
C VAL A 800 37.88 -41.28 5.32
N ASP A 801 38.80 -42.22 5.61
CA ASP A 801 40.02 -41.91 6.36
C ASP A 801 41.02 -41.20 5.46
N LEU A 802 41.36 -39.96 5.82
CA LEU A 802 42.35 -39.13 5.13
C LEU A 802 43.66 -38.98 5.89
N MET A 803 43.75 -39.55 7.09
CA MET A 803 44.85 -39.26 8.02
C MET A 803 45.69 -40.47 8.39
N HIS A 804 45.05 -41.53 8.92
CA HIS A 804 45.78 -42.66 9.49
C HIS A 804 45.98 -43.79 8.51
N GLN A 805 44.89 -44.19 7.83
CA GLN A 805 44.92 -45.21 6.77
C GLN A 805 44.22 -44.65 5.53
N PRO A 806 44.88 -43.77 4.75
CA PRO A 806 44.26 -43.06 3.66
C PRO A 806 43.57 -43.98 2.64
N GLY A 807 42.27 -43.77 2.46
CA GLY A 807 41.42 -44.55 1.56
C GLY A 807 40.65 -45.67 2.26
N SER A 808 40.85 -45.92 3.56
CA SER A 808 39.99 -46.86 4.30
C SER A 808 38.59 -46.23 4.50
N LEU A 809 37.55 -47.08 4.35
CA LEU A 809 36.15 -46.69 4.44
C LEU A 809 35.56 -47.19 5.75
N LEU A 810 35.28 -46.25 6.66
CA LEU A 810 34.77 -46.54 7.98
C LEU A 810 33.26 -46.44 8.01
N LYS A 811 32.57 -47.41 8.62
CA LYS A 811 31.12 -47.26 8.87
C LYS A 811 30.90 -46.25 10.01
N PRO A 812 29.99 -45.30 9.84
CA PRO A 812 29.66 -44.38 10.94
C PRO A 812 29.15 -45.15 12.14
N ALA A 813 29.77 -44.95 13.30
CA ALA A 813 29.31 -45.57 14.55
C ALA A 813 27.93 -44.94 14.97
N PRO A 814 27.02 -45.71 15.59
CA PRO A 814 25.67 -45.22 15.95
C PRO A 814 25.66 -43.97 16.85
N LEU A 815 26.71 -43.75 17.63
CA LEU A 815 26.87 -42.64 18.59
C LEU A 815 27.21 -41.27 17.93
N LEU A 816 27.68 -41.24 16.66
CA LEU A 816 27.93 -40.00 15.93
C LEU A 816 26.69 -39.41 15.29
N LEU A 817 25.51 -40.05 15.42
CA LEU A 817 24.23 -39.66 14.85
C LEU A 817 23.39 -38.79 15.79
N CYS A 818 23.88 -38.45 16.97
CA CYS A 818 23.16 -37.59 17.92
C CYS A 818 23.51 -36.11 17.76
N ILE A 819 23.07 -35.48 16.65
CA ILE A 819 22.82 -34.03 16.58
C ILE A 819 21.31 -33.88 16.41
N PRO A 820 20.58 -33.45 17.47
CA PRO A 820 19.10 -33.54 17.51
C PRO A 820 18.33 -32.69 16.53
N ASP A 821 18.89 -31.60 16.00
CA ASP A 821 18.10 -30.56 15.31
C ASP A 821 18.05 -30.65 13.78
N PHE A 822 18.86 -31.52 13.16
CA PHE A 822 18.92 -31.59 11.69
C PHE A 822 18.07 -32.72 11.06
N ARG A 823 17.52 -33.66 11.85
CA ARG A 823 16.77 -34.79 11.29
C ARG A 823 15.37 -34.48 10.78
N ARG A 824 14.76 -33.41 11.19
CA ARG A 824 13.38 -33.08 10.74
C ARG A 824 13.32 -32.43 9.36
N ASP A 825 14.34 -31.67 8.97
CA ASP A 825 14.33 -30.92 7.70
C ASP A 825 14.88 -31.72 6.50
N TYR A 826 15.63 -32.79 6.75
CA TYR A 826 16.22 -33.64 5.70
C TYR A 826 15.38 -34.86 5.27
N ALA A 827 14.33 -35.22 6.02
CA ALA A 827 13.41 -36.30 5.65
C ALA A 827 12.41 -35.90 4.53
N LEU A 828 12.35 -34.63 4.20
CA LEU A 828 11.62 -34.14 3.03
C LEU A 828 12.63 -33.95 1.90
N GLY A 829 12.86 -35.01 1.13
CA GLY A 829 13.57 -34.98 -0.13
C GLY A 829 12.89 -33.97 -1.06
N ILE A 830 13.39 -32.73 -1.03
CA ILE A 830 12.85 -31.67 -1.86
C ILE A 830 13.47 -31.83 -3.24
N ASN A 831 12.78 -32.57 -4.09
CA ASN A 831 13.00 -32.62 -5.51
C ASN A 831 12.69 -31.25 -6.16
N VAL A 832 13.32 -30.97 -7.29
CA VAL A 832 13.12 -29.80 -8.15
C VAL A 832 11.65 -29.59 -8.55
N GLU A 833 10.78 -30.61 -8.43
CA GLU A 833 9.32 -30.51 -8.62
C GLU A 833 8.60 -29.59 -7.61
N ILE A 834 9.20 -29.29 -6.45
CA ILE A 834 8.61 -28.38 -5.45
C ILE A 834 8.67 -26.92 -5.88
N HIS A 835 9.63 -26.53 -6.71
CA HIS A 835 9.67 -25.17 -7.25
C HIS A 835 8.42 -24.86 -8.10
N HIS A 836 7.92 -25.84 -8.85
CA HIS A 836 6.65 -25.70 -9.61
C HIS A 836 5.38 -25.86 -8.74
N ALA A 837 5.45 -26.67 -7.68
CA ALA A 837 4.29 -26.86 -6.78
C ALA A 837 4.08 -25.65 -5.88
N VAL A 838 5.13 -25.01 -5.37
CA VAL A 838 5.05 -23.80 -4.52
C VAL A 838 4.53 -22.61 -5.33
N THR A 839 4.92 -22.48 -6.61
CA THR A 839 4.38 -21.45 -7.50
C THR A 839 2.88 -21.68 -7.77
N ARG A 840 2.43 -22.93 -7.95
CA ARG A 840 1.01 -23.26 -8.10
C ARG A 840 0.19 -23.08 -6.83
N GLN A 841 0.77 -23.30 -5.65
CA GLN A 841 0.11 -23.10 -4.37
C GLN A 841 0.00 -21.61 -4.01
N PHE A 842 0.99 -20.80 -4.40
CA PHE A 842 0.95 -19.34 -4.27
C PHE A 842 -0.26 -18.72 -5.00
N TYR A 843 -0.56 -19.21 -6.21
CA TYR A 843 -1.76 -18.77 -6.95
C TYR A 843 -3.08 -19.32 -6.37
N ARG A 844 -3.08 -20.44 -5.64
CA ARG A 844 -4.27 -20.99 -4.97
C ARG A 844 -4.56 -20.34 -3.62
N ASP A 845 -3.54 -20.02 -2.84
CA ASP A 845 -3.72 -19.45 -1.49
C ASP A 845 -4.03 -17.95 -1.55
N SER A 846 -3.52 -17.23 -2.58
CA SER A 846 -3.93 -15.85 -2.86
C SER A 846 -5.40 -15.70 -3.26
N SER A 847 -6.05 -16.77 -3.72
CA SER A 847 -7.48 -16.79 -4.05
C SER A 847 -8.39 -17.16 -2.85
N ARG A 848 -7.84 -17.47 -1.68
CA ARG A 848 -8.59 -17.82 -0.45
C ARG A 848 -8.60 -16.73 0.63
N ILE A 849 -7.92 -15.60 0.40
CA ILE A 849 -7.79 -14.49 1.37
C ILE A 849 -8.53 -13.23 0.86
N ILE A 850 -9.59 -13.42 0.08
CA ILE A 850 -10.55 -12.35 -0.24
C ILE A 850 -11.94 -12.87 0.08
#